data_c74ee72476bdc9fbc576e255f9e47e1d
#
_entry.id   c74ee72476bdc9fbc576e255f9e47e1d
#
_cell.length_a   1.000
_cell.length_b   1.000
_cell.length_c   1.000
_cell.angle_alpha   90.00
_cell.angle_beta   90.00
_cell.angle_gamma   90.00
#
_symmetry.space_group_name_H-M   'P 1'
#
loop_
_entity.id
_entity.type
_entity.pdbx_description
1 polymer ?
#
loop_
_entity_poly.entity_id
_entity_poly.type
_entity_poly.pdbx_seq_one_letter_code
_entity_poly.pdbx_strand_id
1 'polypeptide(L)'
;MLRPTRYLAALLLAAMLGGCSLPESAIPTTPPAPTLAPTPRPTAAPAAPQPTTTLLPAGAAPDRPIDTDVWMPGNKQGVGTAFTYDGPAGDANPSRVWFGITNGAITEGLFPDVSQANIKSIGVLVSDGKSFLADETSDATYKIERLDGRTPAYRVTSTDKGGRWAVTKEIVADPQANAILFTVAFQALQGRPEDYRLYLSYVPRIGQSGAGDLSRIEGGVAEAWDEQAGVYTALATDPPPALLTTGYTGKNDIATDLKDYKVDATYTSTSIPGRLTIGAELPVSGATTIALGFGKRQAAARDAAAASLKRSFAAVSRAYVQGWAGYLDKLDHPYPNLPLYDESLAVLKTLEDKTNYGAFVASLAIPWGQHTSDDDPLARGYRYVSARDLYHTVTALRLAGDQQAARDSLAFIDDKLQLQDGSFPQTAFPDGKPHADGGQLDQTATPILLAWQLKAADRYASLVKPAADFIARVGPKTQQERWEEAGGYSPATLAAEIAALVCAADLAKAAGDSASAAQYLAKADEWNANIEKWTLTTNGPLGKGSYYLRITQGDPNSAAPLTIANGGGSYDQREIVDQSFLELVRLGVRSPNDPRILATLEVTDATLEAKMPKGDVYYRYSHDGYGEAKLGDAPAGHGNPWPLLIGEHSVYEVAQSRSEHPASWYLPVMSSMANAGGMLPEQVFLDGTGTGSATPLAWAHAEYIVFTYAVKQAQVPDMPAVVAERYVK
;
A
#
# COMPACT_ATOMS: atom_id res chain seq x y z
N MET A 1 -9.68 1.11 58.91
CA MET A 1 -9.26 -0.05 59.69
C MET A 1 -8.50 -1.01 58.79
N LEU A 2 -7.25 -1.23 59.23
CA LEU A 2 -6.35 -2.37 58.87
C LEU A 2 -5.77 -2.47 57.47
N ARG A 3 -4.58 -1.90 57.28
CA ARG A 3 -3.39 -2.49 56.62
C ARG A 3 -2.73 -3.49 57.65
N PRO A 4 -1.66 -4.25 57.37
CA PRO A 4 -0.76 -4.37 56.22
C PRO A 4 -0.33 -5.85 55.94
N THR A 5 0.57 -6.17 55.02
CA THR A 5 1.96 -6.58 55.29
C THR A 5 2.81 -6.78 54.04
N ARG A 6 4.00 -6.22 54.08
CA ARG A 6 5.17 -6.36 53.20
C ARG A 6 5.88 -7.72 53.43
N TYR A 7 6.60 -8.25 52.44
CA TYR A 7 7.89 -8.88 52.68
C TYR A 7 8.90 -8.50 51.57
N LEU A 8 9.98 -7.93 52.08
CA LEU A 8 11.27 -7.62 51.44
C LEU A 8 12.22 -8.79 51.69
N ALA A 9 13.08 -9.14 50.72
CA ALA A 9 14.38 -9.74 51.02
C ALA A 9 15.35 -9.36 49.91
N ALA A 10 16.35 -8.61 50.32
CA ALA A 10 17.56 -8.27 49.60
C ALA A 10 18.74 -9.13 50.12
N LEU A 11 19.86 -9.01 49.44
CA LEU A 11 21.27 -9.32 49.80
C LEU A 11 21.89 -10.43 48.93
N LEU A 12 23.14 -10.37 48.45
CA LEU A 12 24.31 -9.55 48.71
C LEU A 12 25.37 -9.70 47.62
N LEU A 13 26.17 -8.69 47.46
CA LEU A 13 27.39 -8.47 46.70
C LEU A 13 28.56 -9.40 47.10
N ALA A 14 29.41 -9.82 46.18
CA ALA A 14 30.84 -9.93 46.41
C ALA A 14 31.66 -9.89 45.09
N ALA A 15 32.54 -8.90 45.01
CA ALA A 15 33.56 -8.79 43.98
C ALA A 15 34.78 -9.64 44.37
N MET A 16 35.46 -10.25 43.40
CA MET A 16 36.91 -10.47 43.48
C MET A 16 37.53 -10.37 42.09
N LEU A 17 38.54 -9.54 41.99
CA LEU A 17 39.48 -9.40 40.90
C LEU A 17 40.41 -10.62 40.85
N GLY A 18 40.66 -11.15 39.66
CA GLY A 18 41.71 -12.14 39.46
C GLY A 18 41.94 -12.33 37.97
N GLY A 19 42.97 -11.68 37.43
CA GLY A 19 43.39 -11.86 36.04
C GLY A 19 44.04 -13.24 35.84
N CYS A 20 43.66 -13.87 34.73
CA CYS A 20 44.42 -14.92 34.09
C CYS A 20 44.19 -14.88 32.58
N SER A 21 45.28 -14.65 31.87
CA SER A 21 45.40 -14.82 30.44
C SER A 21 45.09 -16.29 30.06
N LEU A 22 44.20 -16.48 29.11
CA LEU A 22 43.93 -17.75 28.45
C LEU A 22 44.52 -17.75 27.03
N PRO A 23 45.07 -18.88 26.57
CA PRO A 23 45.69 -18.97 25.25
C PRO A 23 44.68 -19.07 24.13
N GLU A 24 45.06 -18.56 22.95
CA GLU A 24 44.36 -18.77 21.67
C GLU A 24 44.00 -20.24 21.45
N SER A 25 42.73 -20.58 21.48
CA SER A 25 42.25 -21.88 21.04
C SER A 25 41.73 -21.78 19.60
N ALA A 26 42.33 -22.63 18.77
CA ALA A 26 42.05 -22.84 17.37
C ALA A 26 40.56 -23.05 17.08
N ILE A 27 40.08 -22.38 16.02
CA ILE A 27 38.77 -22.60 15.42
C ILE A 27 38.70 -24.04 14.88
N PRO A 28 37.73 -24.87 15.28
CA PRO A 28 37.53 -26.16 14.64
C PRO A 28 36.95 -25.94 13.24
N THR A 29 37.70 -26.36 12.23
CA THR A 29 37.18 -26.48 10.85
C THR A 29 36.14 -27.59 10.81
N THR A 30 34.91 -27.22 10.48
CA THR A 30 33.83 -28.18 10.16
C THR A 30 34.21 -28.99 8.92
N PRO A 31 34.10 -30.33 8.93
CA PRO A 31 34.34 -31.13 7.75
C PRO A 31 33.26 -30.86 6.68
N PRO A 32 33.60 -30.95 5.39
CA PRO A 32 32.62 -30.73 4.32
C PRO A 32 31.51 -31.79 4.39
N ALA A 33 30.28 -31.35 4.19
CA ALA A 33 29.11 -32.21 4.12
C ALA A 33 29.29 -33.30 3.04
N PRO A 34 28.87 -34.55 3.28
CA PRO A 34 28.99 -35.60 2.30
C PRO A 34 28.10 -35.27 1.08
N THR A 35 28.72 -35.33 -0.08
CA THR A 35 28.02 -35.21 -1.38
C THR A 35 27.10 -36.43 -1.49
N LEU A 36 25.80 -36.21 -1.40
CA LEU A 36 24.79 -37.21 -1.69
C LEU A 36 24.82 -37.50 -3.20
N ALA A 37 25.13 -38.73 -3.55
CA ALA A 37 24.99 -39.24 -4.89
C ALA A 37 23.51 -39.12 -5.35
N PRO A 38 23.24 -38.82 -6.64
CA PRO A 38 21.89 -38.75 -7.11
C PRO A 38 21.18 -40.09 -6.99
N THR A 39 20.11 -40.13 -6.22
CA THR A 39 19.21 -41.26 -6.13
C THR A 39 18.59 -41.48 -7.53
N PRO A 40 18.54 -42.72 -8.04
CA PRO A 40 17.90 -42.99 -9.32
C PRO A 40 16.41 -42.65 -9.22
N ARG A 41 15.95 -41.83 -10.16
CA ARG A 41 14.55 -41.43 -10.35
C ARG A 41 13.69 -42.68 -10.50
N PRO A 42 12.65 -42.90 -9.68
CA PRO A 42 11.71 -44.00 -9.94
C PRO A 42 11.08 -43.77 -11.32
N THR A 43 11.15 -44.76 -12.17
CA THR A 43 10.42 -44.80 -13.43
C THR A 43 8.94 -44.78 -13.07
N ALA A 44 8.23 -43.74 -13.48
CA ALA A 44 6.79 -43.63 -13.26
C ALA A 44 6.11 -44.81 -13.98
N ALA A 45 5.31 -45.55 -13.23
CA ALA A 45 4.35 -46.46 -13.81
C ALA A 45 3.36 -45.70 -14.70
N PRO A 46 2.90 -46.25 -15.84
CA PRO A 46 1.91 -45.59 -16.67
C PRO A 46 0.66 -45.28 -15.82
N ALA A 47 0.26 -44.01 -15.83
CA ALA A 47 -0.99 -43.58 -15.19
C ALA A 47 -2.16 -44.35 -15.84
N ALA A 48 -3.01 -44.93 -15.01
CA ALA A 48 -4.27 -45.53 -15.49
C ALA A 48 -5.10 -44.41 -16.15
N PRO A 49 -5.72 -44.68 -17.33
CA PRO A 49 -6.52 -43.66 -17.99
C PRO A 49 -7.71 -43.26 -17.11
N GLN A 50 -7.81 -42.00 -16.80
CA GLN A 50 -9.00 -41.41 -16.17
C GLN A 50 -10.16 -41.50 -17.17
N PRO A 51 -11.40 -41.78 -16.75
CA PRO A 51 -12.55 -41.71 -17.64
C PRO A 51 -12.79 -40.25 -18.04
N THR A 52 -12.27 -39.86 -19.19
CA THR A 52 -12.59 -38.60 -19.84
C THR A 52 -13.96 -38.72 -20.45
N THR A 53 -14.99 -38.22 -19.80
CA THR A 53 -16.20 -37.79 -20.52
C THR A 53 -15.74 -36.57 -21.35
N THR A 54 -15.49 -36.75 -22.62
CA THR A 54 -15.14 -35.66 -23.54
C THR A 54 -16.41 -34.84 -23.75
N LEU A 55 -16.64 -33.82 -22.92
CA LEU A 55 -17.66 -32.81 -23.22
C LEU A 55 -17.22 -32.08 -24.48
N LEU A 56 -18.05 -32.19 -25.54
CA LEU A 56 -17.84 -31.38 -26.74
C LEU A 56 -18.16 -29.94 -26.38
N PRO A 57 -17.23 -29.00 -26.56
CA PRO A 57 -17.48 -27.60 -26.23
C PRO A 57 -18.62 -27.08 -27.10
N ALA A 58 -19.66 -26.55 -26.46
CA ALA A 58 -20.66 -25.73 -27.12
C ALA A 58 -19.98 -24.41 -27.58
N GLY A 59 -20.46 -23.79 -28.65
CA GLY A 59 -19.87 -22.53 -29.15
C GLY A 59 -19.90 -21.39 -28.14
N ALA A 60 -20.71 -20.35 -28.34
CA ALA A 60 -20.86 -19.25 -27.41
C ALA A 60 -21.67 -19.64 -26.17
N ALA A 61 -21.27 -19.12 -25.00
CA ALA A 61 -22.03 -19.25 -23.79
C ALA A 61 -23.46 -18.67 -23.98
N PRO A 62 -24.51 -19.35 -23.56
CA PRO A 62 -25.87 -18.84 -23.57
C PRO A 62 -26.01 -17.73 -22.48
N ASP A 63 -27.20 -17.15 -22.38
CA ASP A 63 -27.57 -16.14 -21.40
C ASP A 63 -26.96 -14.73 -21.65
N ARG A 64 -27.10 -13.90 -20.63
CA ARG A 64 -26.59 -12.53 -20.57
C ARG A 64 -25.77 -12.33 -19.32
N PRO A 65 -24.79 -11.42 -19.34
CA PRO A 65 -24.01 -11.08 -18.17
C PRO A 65 -24.92 -10.50 -17.05
N ILE A 66 -24.42 -10.55 -15.83
CA ILE A 66 -24.99 -9.81 -14.70
C ILE A 66 -24.63 -8.31 -14.83
N ASP A 67 -25.48 -7.44 -14.27
CA ASP A 67 -25.28 -5.99 -14.39
C ASP A 67 -24.15 -5.49 -13.47
N THR A 68 -24.04 -6.02 -12.26
CA THR A 68 -23.03 -5.61 -11.26
C THR A 68 -22.46 -6.81 -10.52
N ASP A 69 -21.26 -6.67 -10.00
CA ASP A 69 -20.59 -7.63 -9.12
C ASP A 69 -19.76 -6.87 -8.07
N VAL A 70 -19.30 -7.52 -7.02
CA VAL A 70 -18.49 -6.90 -5.97
C VAL A 70 -17.02 -7.22 -6.17
N TRP A 71 -16.13 -6.27 -5.83
CA TRP A 71 -14.70 -6.49 -5.78
C TRP A 71 -14.27 -7.41 -4.66
N MET A 72 -13.05 -7.96 -4.76
CA MET A 72 -12.37 -8.57 -3.63
C MET A 72 -12.02 -7.49 -2.59
N PRO A 73 -11.95 -7.84 -1.29
CA PRO A 73 -11.67 -6.86 -0.23
C PRO A 73 -10.42 -5.99 -0.47
N GLY A 74 -10.46 -4.73 -0.01
CA GLY A 74 -9.37 -3.76 -0.15
C GLY A 74 -8.14 -4.02 0.73
N ASN A 75 -8.23 -4.87 1.75
CA ASN A 75 -7.13 -5.24 2.64
C ASN A 75 -6.26 -6.35 2.03
N LYS A 76 -5.35 -5.96 1.13
CA LYS A 76 -4.46 -6.92 0.46
C LYS A 76 -3.41 -7.50 1.42
N GLN A 77 -3.11 -8.79 1.25
CA GLN A 77 -2.06 -9.47 1.99
C GLN A 77 -0.70 -9.40 1.29
N GLY A 78 -0.66 -8.99 0.04
CA GLY A 78 0.57 -8.80 -0.72
C GLY A 78 0.32 -7.98 -1.97
N VAL A 79 1.34 -7.25 -2.41
CA VAL A 79 1.39 -6.57 -3.70
C VAL A 79 2.74 -6.80 -4.35
N GLY A 80 2.80 -6.87 -5.68
CA GLY A 80 4.06 -7.12 -6.37
C GLY A 80 4.07 -6.69 -7.82
N THR A 81 5.26 -6.44 -8.31
CA THR A 81 5.60 -6.18 -9.71
C THR A 81 7.04 -6.58 -9.96
N ALA A 82 7.47 -6.81 -11.18
CA ALA A 82 8.89 -7.01 -11.49
C ALA A 82 9.69 -5.73 -11.29
N PHE A 83 10.90 -5.80 -10.75
CA PHE A 83 11.79 -4.65 -10.69
C PHE A 83 12.39 -4.38 -12.07
N THR A 84 11.92 -3.34 -12.74
CA THR A 84 12.38 -2.91 -14.09
C THR A 84 12.55 -1.39 -14.17
N TYR A 85 12.74 -0.73 -13.02
CA TYR A 85 12.83 0.73 -12.89
C TYR A 85 14.19 1.32 -13.28
N ASP A 86 15.23 0.51 -13.44
CA ASP A 86 16.55 0.89 -13.95
C ASP A 86 16.64 0.80 -15.48
N GLY A 87 15.53 0.44 -16.14
CA GLY A 87 15.36 0.41 -17.60
C GLY A 87 14.52 1.59 -18.13
N PRO A 88 14.12 1.52 -19.40
CA PRO A 88 13.30 2.55 -20.03
C PRO A 88 11.88 2.58 -19.43
N ALA A 89 11.32 3.78 -19.29
CA ALA A 89 9.92 3.98 -18.95
C ALA A 89 8.98 3.86 -20.17
N GLY A 90 7.68 3.89 -19.93
CA GLY A 90 6.67 3.88 -20.99
C GLY A 90 6.51 2.54 -21.67
N ASP A 91 6.07 2.56 -22.91
CA ASP A 91 5.80 1.35 -23.69
C ASP A 91 7.05 0.48 -23.96
N ALA A 92 8.24 1.04 -23.78
CA ALA A 92 9.52 0.32 -23.93
C ALA A 92 9.89 -0.49 -22.66
N ASN A 93 9.23 -0.27 -21.51
CA ASN A 93 9.46 -1.08 -20.32
C ASN A 93 8.97 -2.53 -20.58
N PRO A 94 9.80 -3.55 -20.34
CA PRO A 94 9.46 -4.93 -20.66
C PRO A 94 8.35 -5.51 -19.78
N SER A 95 8.13 -4.97 -18.57
CA SER A 95 7.15 -5.49 -17.62
C SER A 95 6.42 -4.35 -16.91
N ARG A 96 5.19 -4.09 -17.32
CA ARG A 96 4.28 -3.09 -16.76
C ARG A 96 3.05 -3.74 -16.12
N VAL A 97 3.29 -4.78 -15.33
CA VAL A 97 2.23 -5.55 -14.67
C VAL A 97 2.45 -5.54 -13.17
N TRP A 98 1.39 -5.28 -12.43
CA TRP A 98 1.33 -5.40 -10.96
C TRP A 98 0.22 -6.37 -10.57
N PHE A 99 0.34 -6.96 -9.41
CA PHE A 99 -0.67 -7.85 -8.83
C PHE A 99 -0.87 -7.57 -7.35
N GLY A 100 -2.08 -7.85 -6.87
CA GLY A 100 -2.43 -7.95 -5.46
C GLY A 100 -2.72 -9.40 -5.07
N ILE A 101 -2.77 -9.65 -3.77
CA ILE A 101 -3.17 -10.95 -3.19
C ILE A 101 -4.21 -10.69 -2.12
N THR A 102 -5.37 -11.34 -2.22
CA THR A 102 -6.47 -11.23 -1.26
C THR A 102 -7.13 -12.58 -1.05
N ASN A 103 -7.25 -13.03 0.21
CA ASN A 103 -7.91 -14.29 0.55
C ASN A 103 -7.43 -15.48 -0.28
N GLY A 104 -6.11 -15.58 -0.46
CA GLY A 104 -5.48 -16.63 -1.25
C GLY A 104 -5.47 -16.39 -2.77
N ALA A 105 -6.35 -15.56 -3.32
CA ALA A 105 -6.45 -15.28 -4.76
C ALA A 105 -5.49 -14.17 -5.20
N ILE A 106 -5.09 -14.20 -6.49
CA ILE A 106 -4.42 -13.07 -7.18
C ILE A 106 -5.51 -12.09 -7.60
N THR A 107 -5.27 -10.80 -7.40
CA THR A 107 -6.25 -9.74 -7.65
C THR A 107 -5.61 -8.54 -8.36
N GLU A 108 -6.39 -7.55 -8.73
CA GLU A 108 -6.09 -6.31 -9.45
C GLU A 108 -5.54 -6.53 -10.87
N GLY A 109 -4.39 -7.19 -11.03
CA GLY A 109 -3.75 -7.35 -12.33
C GLY A 109 -3.65 -6.05 -13.11
N LEU A 110 -2.90 -5.06 -12.53
CA LEU A 110 -2.84 -3.73 -13.14
C LEU A 110 -1.99 -3.74 -14.40
N PHE A 111 -2.49 -3.13 -15.46
CA PHE A 111 -1.85 -2.96 -16.76
C PHE A 111 -2.67 -1.94 -17.58
N PRO A 112 -2.07 -1.06 -18.40
CA PRO A 112 -0.64 -0.85 -18.66
C PRO A 112 0.06 0.05 -17.64
N ASP A 113 -0.66 0.54 -16.66
CA ASP A 113 -0.17 1.41 -15.58
C ASP A 113 -0.89 1.08 -14.26
N VAL A 114 -0.47 1.70 -13.17
CA VAL A 114 -0.99 1.43 -11.82
C VAL A 114 -2.44 1.89 -11.60
N SER A 115 -3.05 2.63 -12.53
CA SER A 115 -4.43 3.10 -12.40
C SER A 115 -5.47 2.15 -13.00
N GLN A 116 -5.07 1.20 -13.86
CA GLN A 116 -6.00 0.34 -14.60
C GLN A 116 -5.99 -1.10 -14.13
N ALA A 117 -6.97 -1.49 -13.33
CA ALA A 117 -7.16 -2.86 -12.87
C ALA A 117 -7.91 -3.71 -13.91
N ASN A 118 -7.55 -5.01 -14.01
CA ASN A 118 -8.06 -5.91 -15.02
C ASN A 118 -8.45 -7.29 -14.48
N ILE A 119 -8.25 -7.55 -13.18
CA ILE A 119 -8.56 -8.84 -12.55
C ILE A 119 -9.35 -8.59 -11.27
N LYS A 120 -10.53 -9.20 -11.15
CA LYS A 120 -11.20 -9.34 -9.85
C LYS A 120 -10.50 -10.39 -9.01
N SER A 121 -10.36 -11.62 -9.55
CA SER A 121 -9.69 -12.71 -8.83
C SER A 121 -9.19 -13.80 -9.76
N ILE A 122 -8.08 -14.44 -9.36
CA ILE A 122 -7.66 -15.75 -9.85
C ILE A 122 -7.49 -16.63 -8.62
N GLY A 123 -8.45 -17.52 -8.42
CA GLY A 123 -8.49 -18.47 -7.31
C GLY A 123 -8.72 -19.90 -7.81
N VAL A 124 -8.94 -20.81 -6.87
CA VAL A 124 -9.26 -22.20 -7.20
C VAL A 124 -10.55 -22.67 -6.55
N LEU A 125 -11.22 -23.58 -7.24
CA LEU A 125 -12.36 -24.35 -6.73
C LEU A 125 -11.92 -25.81 -6.59
N VAL A 126 -12.32 -26.46 -5.48
CA VAL A 126 -12.01 -27.85 -5.23
C VAL A 126 -13.30 -28.63 -4.99
N SER A 127 -13.47 -29.76 -5.69
CA SER A 127 -14.63 -30.64 -5.57
C SER A 127 -14.19 -32.10 -5.48
N ASP A 128 -15.03 -32.96 -4.88
CA ASP A 128 -14.88 -34.43 -4.98
C ASP A 128 -15.72 -35.03 -6.13
N GLY A 129 -16.42 -34.16 -6.87
CA GLY A 129 -17.33 -34.56 -7.95
C GLY A 129 -18.62 -35.25 -7.47
N LYS A 130 -18.97 -35.18 -6.16
CA LYS A 130 -20.10 -35.95 -5.57
C LYS A 130 -20.84 -35.21 -4.47
N SER A 131 -20.14 -34.56 -3.54
CA SER A 131 -20.73 -34.15 -2.27
C SER A 131 -20.30 -32.78 -1.76
N PHE A 132 -19.23 -32.20 -2.28
CA PHE A 132 -18.81 -30.86 -1.91
C PHE A 132 -18.17 -30.08 -3.07
N LEU A 133 -18.32 -28.78 -2.98
CA LEU A 133 -17.58 -27.76 -3.73
C LEU A 133 -17.06 -26.74 -2.71
N ALA A 134 -15.79 -26.40 -2.78
CA ALA A 134 -15.16 -25.38 -1.93
C ALA A 134 -14.53 -24.32 -2.81
N ASP A 135 -14.75 -23.05 -2.46
CA ASP A 135 -14.07 -21.89 -3.04
C ASP A 135 -12.91 -21.46 -2.13
N GLU A 136 -11.71 -21.38 -2.67
CA GLU A 136 -10.52 -20.97 -1.93
C GLU A 136 -10.72 -19.66 -1.16
N THR A 137 -11.41 -18.70 -1.75
CA THR A 137 -11.54 -17.34 -1.19
C THR A 137 -12.46 -17.25 0.01
N SER A 138 -13.39 -18.20 0.17
CA SER A 138 -14.38 -18.24 1.26
C SER A 138 -14.22 -19.45 2.20
N ASP A 139 -13.77 -20.61 1.68
CA ASP A 139 -13.80 -21.87 2.40
C ASP A 139 -12.42 -22.34 2.91
N ALA A 140 -11.37 -21.56 2.63
CA ALA A 140 -10.02 -21.83 3.12
C ALA A 140 -9.55 -20.80 4.14
N THR A 141 -8.55 -21.20 4.92
CA THR A 141 -7.61 -20.30 5.62
C THR A 141 -6.35 -20.22 4.79
N TYR A 142 -5.60 -19.11 4.87
CA TYR A 142 -4.42 -18.94 4.06
C TYR A 142 -3.22 -18.48 4.88
N LYS A 143 -2.04 -18.96 4.47
CA LYS A 143 -0.73 -18.51 4.93
C LYS A 143 -0.02 -17.86 3.75
N ILE A 144 0.53 -16.67 3.96
CA ILE A 144 1.35 -15.98 2.96
C ILE A 144 2.78 -15.88 3.46
N GLU A 145 3.75 -16.15 2.59
CA GLU A 145 5.18 -16.09 2.88
C GLU A 145 5.90 -15.50 1.67
N ARG A 146 7.03 -14.86 1.90
CA ARG A 146 7.92 -14.44 0.82
C ARG A 146 8.82 -15.59 0.43
N LEU A 147 9.05 -15.81 -0.87
CA LEU A 147 9.85 -16.97 -1.37
C LEU A 147 11.28 -16.98 -0.85
N ASP A 148 11.86 -15.80 -0.67
CA ASP A 148 13.23 -15.61 -0.17
C ASP A 148 13.28 -14.90 1.19
N GLY A 149 12.14 -14.68 1.82
CA GLY A 149 11.99 -13.98 3.09
C GLY A 149 12.11 -12.45 3.00
N ARG A 150 12.35 -11.85 1.82
CA ARG A 150 12.69 -10.44 1.67
C ARG A 150 11.97 -9.71 0.52
N THR A 151 11.98 -10.29 -0.67
CA THR A 151 11.43 -9.64 -1.88
C THR A 151 9.92 -9.87 -2.02
N PRO A 152 9.18 -9.07 -2.82
CA PRO A 152 7.74 -9.22 -3.01
C PRO A 152 7.38 -10.39 -3.96
N ALA A 153 8.06 -11.51 -3.83
CA ALA A 153 7.74 -12.80 -4.43
C ALA A 153 7.04 -13.66 -3.39
N TYR A 154 5.85 -14.16 -3.67
CA TYR A 154 4.99 -14.75 -2.65
C TYR A 154 4.75 -16.23 -2.85
N ARG A 155 4.66 -16.97 -1.72
CA ARG A 155 4.04 -18.27 -1.59
C ARG A 155 2.77 -18.12 -0.77
N VAL A 156 1.65 -18.57 -1.32
CA VAL A 156 0.36 -18.59 -0.64
C VAL A 156 -0.08 -20.04 -0.50
N THR A 157 -0.31 -20.48 0.72
CA THR A 157 -0.88 -21.81 1.02
C THR A 157 -2.26 -21.63 1.58
N SER A 158 -3.26 -22.06 0.81
CA SER A 158 -4.66 -22.07 1.20
C SER A 158 -5.02 -23.46 1.70
N THR A 159 -5.56 -23.54 2.91
CA THR A 159 -5.96 -24.81 3.55
C THR A 159 -7.46 -24.81 3.80
N ASP A 160 -8.15 -25.81 3.32
CA ASP A 160 -9.59 -26.02 3.55
C ASP A 160 -9.96 -25.94 5.03
N LYS A 161 -10.97 -25.17 5.38
CA LYS A 161 -11.48 -25.06 6.76
C LYS A 161 -11.96 -26.41 7.31
N GLY A 162 -12.36 -27.35 6.44
CA GLY A 162 -12.69 -28.73 6.80
C GLY A 162 -11.48 -29.67 6.87
N GLY A 163 -10.28 -29.19 6.56
CA GLY A 163 -9.02 -29.97 6.64
C GLY A 163 -8.91 -31.07 5.60
N ARG A 164 -9.57 -30.97 4.44
CA ARG A 164 -9.60 -31.99 3.39
C ARG A 164 -8.47 -31.84 2.37
N TRP A 165 -8.09 -30.59 2.06
CA TRP A 165 -7.12 -30.26 1.03
C TRP A 165 -6.30 -29.01 1.39
N ALA A 166 -5.18 -28.85 0.69
CA ALA A 166 -4.42 -27.60 0.63
C ALA A 166 -3.99 -27.33 -0.81
N VAL A 167 -3.88 -26.03 -1.15
CA VAL A 167 -3.34 -25.55 -2.42
C VAL A 167 -2.23 -24.56 -2.15
N THR A 168 -1.08 -24.74 -2.81
CA THR A 168 0.04 -23.81 -2.73
C THR A 168 0.23 -23.12 -4.07
N LYS A 169 0.30 -21.79 -4.05
CA LYS A 169 0.67 -20.94 -5.20
C LYS A 169 1.97 -20.22 -4.92
N GLU A 170 2.86 -20.16 -5.91
CA GLU A 170 4.01 -19.27 -5.92
C GLU A 170 3.81 -18.25 -7.04
N ILE A 171 3.95 -16.94 -6.74
CA ILE A 171 3.46 -15.85 -7.58
C ILE A 171 4.56 -14.81 -7.81
N VAL A 172 4.82 -14.45 -9.07
CA VAL A 172 5.71 -13.38 -9.50
C VAL A 172 5.18 -12.70 -10.77
N ALA A 173 5.63 -11.47 -11.03
CA ALA A 173 5.51 -10.87 -12.36
C ALA A 173 6.78 -11.14 -13.18
N ASP A 174 6.64 -11.39 -14.49
CA ASP A 174 7.80 -11.68 -15.34
C ASP A 174 8.58 -10.39 -15.65
N PRO A 175 9.89 -10.30 -15.33
CA PRO A 175 10.68 -9.12 -15.63
C PRO A 175 10.90 -8.83 -17.12
N GLN A 176 10.64 -9.81 -18.01
CA GLN A 176 10.90 -9.71 -19.43
C GLN A 176 9.62 -9.73 -20.29
N ALA A 177 8.44 -9.75 -19.66
CA ALA A 177 7.17 -9.74 -20.37
C ALA A 177 6.06 -9.13 -19.47
N ASN A 178 5.04 -8.59 -20.11
CA ASN A 178 3.85 -8.16 -19.39
C ASN A 178 3.02 -9.39 -18.99
N ALA A 179 3.46 -10.13 -17.98
CA ALA A 179 2.78 -11.34 -17.52
C ALA A 179 2.89 -11.52 -16.00
N ILE A 180 1.82 -12.04 -15.40
CA ILE A 180 1.85 -12.67 -14.08
C ILE A 180 2.10 -14.15 -14.30
N LEU A 181 3.13 -14.70 -13.64
CA LEU A 181 3.48 -16.11 -13.71
C LEU A 181 3.34 -16.73 -12.33
N PHE A 182 2.59 -17.81 -12.22
CA PHE A 182 2.39 -18.47 -10.94
C PHE A 182 2.27 -19.99 -11.10
N THR A 183 2.52 -20.70 -10.02
CA THR A 183 2.30 -22.16 -9.94
C THR A 183 1.10 -22.46 -9.06
N VAL A 184 0.44 -23.58 -9.34
CA VAL A 184 -0.62 -24.16 -8.50
C VAL A 184 -0.28 -25.61 -8.23
N ALA A 185 -0.12 -25.96 -6.95
CA ALA A 185 0.13 -27.33 -6.50
C ALA A 185 -0.95 -27.75 -5.49
N PHE A 186 -1.61 -28.87 -5.76
CA PHE A 186 -2.65 -29.43 -4.90
C PHE A 186 -2.09 -30.50 -3.99
N GLN A 187 -2.62 -30.58 -2.76
CA GLN A 187 -2.34 -31.64 -1.80
C GLN A 187 -3.62 -32.13 -1.17
N ALA A 188 -3.91 -33.42 -1.26
CA ALA A 188 -4.95 -34.05 -0.46
C ALA A 188 -4.44 -34.21 0.99
N LEU A 189 -5.16 -33.66 1.94
CA LEU A 189 -4.92 -33.83 3.38
C LEU A 189 -5.74 -35.00 3.94
N GLN A 190 -6.82 -35.37 3.26
CA GLN A 190 -7.64 -36.54 3.50
C GLN A 190 -7.88 -37.26 2.20
N GLY A 191 -7.94 -38.58 2.20
CA GLY A 191 -8.10 -39.38 0.97
C GLY A 191 -6.87 -39.36 0.09
N ARG A 192 -7.07 -39.48 -1.21
CA ARG A 192 -6.03 -39.49 -2.24
C ARG A 192 -6.23 -38.32 -3.20
N PRO A 193 -5.19 -37.80 -3.86
CA PRO A 193 -5.35 -36.69 -4.83
C PRO A 193 -6.39 -36.97 -5.93
N GLU A 194 -6.45 -38.19 -6.43
CA GLU A 194 -7.41 -38.61 -7.46
C GLU A 194 -8.88 -38.63 -7.02
N ASP A 195 -9.14 -38.55 -5.71
CA ASP A 195 -10.50 -38.41 -5.17
C ASP A 195 -11.05 -36.97 -5.31
N TYR A 196 -10.21 -36.03 -5.79
CA TYR A 196 -10.52 -34.62 -5.94
C TYR A 196 -10.46 -34.16 -7.40
N ARG A 197 -11.09 -33.01 -7.65
CA ARG A 197 -10.99 -32.21 -8.87
C ARG A 197 -10.56 -30.80 -8.50
N LEU A 198 -9.63 -30.25 -9.24
CA LEU A 198 -9.08 -28.90 -9.04
C LEU A 198 -9.41 -28.03 -10.24
N TYR A 199 -10.07 -26.92 -10.00
CA TYR A 199 -10.41 -25.97 -11.05
C TYR A 199 -9.79 -24.60 -10.75
N LEU A 200 -9.16 -23.99 -11.74
CA LEU A 200 -8.82 -22.57 -11.72
C LEU A 200 -10.07 -21.76 -12.08
N SER A 201 -10.31 -20.69 -11.34
CA SER A 201 -11.34 -19.69 -11.63
C SER A 201 -10.67 -18.34 -11.85
N TYR A 202 -10.61 -17.89 -13.10
CA TYR A 202 -10.12 -16.56 -13.47
C TYR A 202 -11.31 -15.66 -13.79
N VAL A 203 -11.47 -14.59 -13.01
CA VAL A 203 -12.54 -13.60 -13.14
C VAL A 203 -11.93 -12.30 -13.61
N PRO A 204 -11.87 -12.00 -14.91
CA PRO A 204 -11.42 -10.71 -15.40
C PRO A 204 -12.40 -9.60 -14.98
N ARG A 205 -11.89 -8.37 -14.94
CA ARG A 205 -12.60 -7.10 -14.78
C ARG A 205 -11.80 -6.03 -15.51
N ILE A 206 -11.67 -6.24 -16.82
CA ILE A 206 -10.84 -5.38 -17.66
C ILE A 206 -11.39 -3.96 -17.67
N GLY A 207 -10.49 -2.98 -17.55
CA GLY A 207 -10.91 -1.59 -17.39
C GLY A 207 -11.68 -1.33 -16.08
N GLN A 208 -11.51 -2.21 -15.07
CA GLN A 208 -12.08 -2.14 -13.72
C GLN A 208 -13.54 -2.61 -13.61
N SER A 209 -14.42 -2.32 -14.57
CA SER A 209 -15.85 -2.70 -14.48
C SER A 209 -16.15 -4.10 -14.99
N GLY A 210 -15.40 -4.57 -15.98
CA GLY A 210 -15.68 -5.80 -16.72
C GLY A 210 -16.99 -5.76 -17.55
N ALA A 211 -17.62 -4.60 -17.62
CA ALA A 211 -18.89 -4.47 -18.36
C ALA A 211 -18.72 -4.61 -19.87
N GLY A 212 -17.52 -4.36 -20.39
CA GLY A 212 -17.15 -4.52 -21.80
C GLY A 212 -16.42 -5.81 -22.13
N ASP A 213 -16.20 -6.71 -21.15
CA ASP A 213 -15.39 -7.90 -21.34
C ASP A 213 -16.01 -8.89 -22.31
N LEU A 214 -15.18 -9.37 -23.21
CA LEU A 214 -15.45 -10.53 -24.07
C LEU A 214 -14.38 -11.59 -23.86
N SER A 215 -14.70 -12.84 -24.17
CA SER A 215 -13.75 -13.94 -24.05
C SER A 215 -13.83 -14.94 -25.20
N ARG A 216 -12.69 -15.61 -25.45
CA ARG A 216 -12.56 -16.68 -26.40
C ARG A 216 -11.49 -17.69 -25.96
N ILE A 217 -11.73 -18.95 -26.30
CA ILE A 217 -10.77 -20.04 -26.13
C ILE A 217 -10.35 -20.52 -27.51
N GLU A 218 -9.06 -20.48 -27.79
CA GLU A 218 -8.51 -20.90 -29.04
C GLU A 218 -7.10 -21.47 -28.89
N GLY A 219 -6.85 -22.67 -29.42
CA GLY A 219 -5.52 -23.30 -29.37
C GLY A 219 -5.02 -23.60 -27.94
N GLY A 220 -5.92 -23.90 -27.01
CA GLY A 220 -5.56 -24.17 -25.60
C GLY A 220 -5.24 -22.92 -24.77
N VAL A 221 -5.50 -21.73 -25.30
CA VAL A 221 -5.33 -20.45 -24.60
C VAL A 221 -6.71 -19.80 -24.42
N ALA A 222 -6.99 -19.32 -23.20
CA ALA A 222 -8.19 -18.54 -22.94
C ALA A 222 -7.85 -17.05 -22.93
N GLU A 223 -8.61 -16.27 -23.65
CA GLU A 223 -8.44 -14.83 -23.82
C GLU A 223 -9.65 -14.09 -23.24
N ALA A 224 -9.38 -12.95 -22.63
CA ALA A 224 -10.41 -11.95 -22.31
C ALA A 224 -9.90 -10.56 -22.73
N TRP A 225 -10.83 -9.70 -23.17
CA TRP A 225 -10.48 -8.34 -23.61
C TRP A 225 -11.66 -7.40 -23.48
N ASP A 226 -11.33 -6.12 -23.39
CA ASP A 226 -12.26 -5.00 -23.53
C ASP A 226 -11.68 -4.01 -24.55
N GLU A 227 -12.41 -3.81 -25.66
CA GLU A 227 -11.99 -2.91 -26.75
C GLU A 227 -11.94 -1.44 -26.30
N GLN A 228 -12.83 -1.02 -25.41
CA GLN A 228 -12.88 0.35 -24.93
C GLN A 228 -11.72 0.62 -23.96
N ALA A 229 -11.42 -0.33 -23.09
CA ALA A 229 -10.26 -0.26 -22.18
C ALA A 229 -8.94 -0.43 -22.92
N GLY A 230 -8.95 -1.03 -24.13
CA GLY A 230 -7.76 -1.28 -24.94
C GLY A 230 -6.81 -2.29 -24.30
N VAL A 231 -7.33 -3.24 -23.53
CA VAL A 231 -6.54 -4.27 -22.85
C VAL A 231 -7.03 -5.66 -23.23
N TYR A 232 -6.06 -6.53 -23.49
CA TYR A 232 -6.22 -7.94 -23.80
C TYR A 232 -5.43 -8.77 -22.79
N THR A 233 -6.01 -9.89 -22.33
CA THR A 233 -5.35 -10.88 -21.50
C THR A 233 -5.36 -12.23 -22.17
N ALA A 234 -4.34 -13.06 -21.90
CA ALA A 234 -4.23 -14.42 -22.40
C ALA A 234 -3.72 -15.34 -21.30
N LEU A 235 -4.53 -16.32 -20.92
CA LEU A 235 -4.21 -17.33 -19.92
C LEU A 235 -3.77 -18.63 -20.61
N ALA A 236 -2.57 -19.08 -20.28
CA ALA A 236 -1.99 -20.32 -20.77
C ALA A 236 -1.38 -21.11 -19.60
N THR A 237 -1.35 -22.44 -19.72
CA THR A 237 -0.87 -23.34 -18.65
C THR A 237 0.10 -24.39 -19.18
N ASP A 238 0.99 -24.85 -18.31
CA ASP A 238 1.87 -25.99 -18.54
C ASP A 238 1.89 -26.90 -17.27
N PRO A 239 1.41 -28.14 -17.32
CA PRO A 239 0.81 -28.81 -18.50
C PRO A 239 -0.52 -28.19 -18.93
N PRO A 240 -0.99 -28.46 -20.16
CA PRO A 240 -2.32 -28.05 -20.62
C PRO A 240 -3.42 -28.55 -19.69
N PRO A 241 -4.50 -27.79 -19.47
CA PRO A 241 -5.60 -28.19 -18.61
C PRO A 241 -6.43 -29.29 -19.27
N ALA A 242 -7.08 -30.13 -18.46
CA ALA A 242 -7.98 -31.19 -19.00
C ALA A 242 -9.25 -30.58 -19.62
N LEU A 243 -9.67 -29.43 -19.15
CA LEU A 243 -10.83 -28.68 -19.59
C LEU A 243 -10.53 -27.17 -19.54
N LEU A 244 -11.04 -26.44 -20.53
CA LEU A 244 -11.02 -24.99 -20.57
C LEU A 244 -12.39 -24.48 -21.01
N THR A 245 -12.99 -23.57 -20.24
CA THR A 245 -14.33 -23.04 -20.50
C THR A 245 -14.40 -21.55 -20.15
N THR A 246 -15.37 -20.84 -20.75
CA THR A 246 -15.70 -19.46 -20.40
C THR A 246 -17.20 -19.30 -20.31
N GLY A 247 -17.69 -18.44 -19.40
CA GLY A 247 -19.12 -18.18 -19.24
C GLY A 247 -19.37 -16.88 -18.52
N TYR A 248 -20.62 -16.45 -18.46
CA TYR A 248 -21.03 -15.26 -17.73
C TYR A 248 -21.05 -15.54 -16.24
N THR A 249 -20.38 -14.70 -15.45
CA THR A 249 -20.26 -14.82 -13.99
C THR A 249 -21.63 -15.00 -13.34
N GLY A 250 -21.77 -16.05 -12.50
CA GLY A 250 -23.01 -16.37 -11.77
C GLY A 250 -24.15 -16.90 -12.64
N LYS A 251 -23.92 -17.22 -13.90
CA LYS A 251 -24.92 -17.76 -14.85
C LYS A 251 -24.54 -19.16 -15.36
N ASN A 252 -23.53 -19.21 -16.20
CA ASN A 252 -23.04 -20.42 -16.86
C ASN A 252 -21.52 -20.53 -16.79
N ASP A 253 -20.93 -19.91 -15.79
CA ASP A 253 -19.51 -20.06 -15.46
C ASP A 253 -19.22 -21.37 -14.75
N ILE A 254 -17.93 -21.69 -14.61
CA ILE A 254 -17.44 -22.91 -13.98
C ILE A 254 -17.95 -23.08 -12.52
N ALA A 255 -18.02 -21.98 -11.75
CA ALA A 255 -18.48 -22.02 -10.36
C ALA A 255 -19.98 -22.29 -10.27
N THR A 256 -20.75 -21.82 -11.22
CA THR A 256 -22.20 -22.06 -11.31
C THR A 256 -22.50 -23.48 -11.78
N ASP A 257 -21.76 -23.98 -12.76
CA ASP A 257 -21.90 -25.32 -13.28
C ASP A 257 -21.57 -26.38 -12.20
N LEU A 258 -20.52 -26.15 -11.42
CA LEU A 258 -20.09 -27.03 -10.32
C LEU A 258 -21.02 -27.08 -9.10
N LYS A 259 -22.16 -26.39 -9.09
CA LYS A 259 -23.10 -26.43 -7.93
C LYS A 259 -23.68 -27.81 -7.67
N ASP A 260 -23.73 -28.67 -8.68
CA ASP A 260 -24.09 -30.09 -8.54
C ASP A 260 -22.84 -31.01 -8.50
N TYR A 261 -21.64 -30.40 -8.30
CA TYR A 261 -20.34 -31.05 -8.17
C TYR A 261 -19.71 -31.55 -9.48
N LYS A 262 -20.30 -31.27 -10.64
CA LYS A 262 -19.85 -31.74 -11.97
C LYS A 262 -19.77 -30.58 -12.94
N VAL A 263 -18.95 -30.75 -13.96
CA VAL A 263 -18.96 -29.87 -15.12
C VAL A 263 -19.79 -30.53 -16.21
N ASP A 264 -20.98 -29.99 -16.45
CA ASP A 264 -21.95 -30.52 -17.44
C ASP A 264 -21.91 -29.77 -18.76
N ALA A 265 -21.40 -28.52 -18.80
CA ALA A 265 -21.32 -27.70 -19.99
C ALA A 265 -19.98 -26.95 -20.09
N THR A 266 -19.50 -26.81 -21.33
CA THR A 266 -18.31 -26.02 -21.65
C THR A 266 -18.56 -25.11 -22.83
N TYR A 267 -18.04 -23.89 -22.78
CA TYR A 267 -18.22 -22.90 -23.84
C TYR A 267 -16.85 -22.35 -24.26
N THR A 268 -16.72 -21.97 -25.52
CA THR A 268 -15.47 -21.48 -26.11
C THR A 268 -15.45 -19.96 -26.30
N SER A 269 -16.57 -19.27 -26.12
CA SER A 269 -16.63 -17.82 -26.27
C SER A 269 -17.82 -17.22 -25.55
N THR A 270 -17.78 -15.90 -25.36
CA THR A 270 -18.94 -15.07 -25.03
C THR A 270 -19.28 -14.18 -26.22
N SER A 271 -20.56 -13.86 -26.43
CA SER A 271 -21.04 -13.07 -27.57
C SER A 271 -21.57 -11.69 -27.18
N ILE A 272 -21.89 -11.48 -25.92
CA ILE A 272 -22.38 -10.22 -25.37
C ILE A 272 -21.30 -9.70 -24.43
N PRO A 273 -20.85 -8.43 -24.57
CA PRO A 273 -19.92 -7.84 -23.62
C PRO A 273 -20.48 -7.84 -22.19
N GLY A 274 -19.66 -8.17 -21.20
CA GLY A 274 -20.04 -8.15 -19.80
C GLY A 274 -19.21 -9.05 -18.90
N ARG A 275 -19.58 -9.13 -17.64
CA ARG A 275 -18.86 -9.86 -16.59
C ARG A 275 -18.80 -11.35 -16.86
N LEU A 276 -17.61 -11.89 -16.96
CA LEU A 276 -17.38 -13.28 -17.31
C LEU A 276 -16.38 -13.96 -16.36
N THR A 277 -16.33 -15.29 -16.44
CA THR A 277 -15.37 -16.13 -15.70
C THR A 277 -14.80 -17.18 -16.65
N ILE A 278 -13.49 -17.35 -16.60
CA ILE A 278 -12.77 -18.41 -17.32
C ILE A 278 -12.44 -19.52 -16.33
N GLY A 279 -12.80 -20.76 -16.65
CA GLY A 279 -12.53 -21.95 -15.85
C GLY A 279 -11.56 -22.90 -16.53
N ALA A 280 -10.67 -23.52 -15.76
CA ALA A 280 -9.76 -24.56 -16.25
C ALA A 280 -9.64 -25.71 -15.25
N GLU A 281 -9.82 -26.97 -15.67
CA GLU A 281 -9.55 -28.12 -14.82
C GLU A 281 -8.06 -28.45 -14.84
N LEU A 282 -7.42 -28.34 -13.66
CA LEU A 282 -5.98 -28.55 -13.49
C LEU A 282 -5.68 -29.95 -12.95
N PRO A 283 -4.50 -30.51 -13.26
CA PRO A 283 -4.05 -31.76 -12.63
C PRO A 283 -3.96 -31.64 -11.11
N VAL A 284 -4.42 -32.65 -10.38
CA VAL A 284 -4.27 -32.76 -8.93
C VAL A 284 -2.92 -33.35 -8.49
N SER A 285 -2.08 -33.75 -9.42
CA SER A 285 -0.74 -34.28 -9.19
C SER A 285 0.33 -33.41 -9.85
N GLY A 286 1.40 -33.11 -9.10
CA GLY A 286 2.43 -32.17 -9.56
C GLY A 286 2.01 -30.71 -9.40
N ALA A 287 2.77 -29.83 -10.02
CA ALA A 287 2.46 -28.41 -10.08
C ALA A 287 2.15 -27.98 -11.51
N THR A 288 1.12 -27.16 -11.68
CA THR A 288 0.82 -26.51 -12.97
C THR A 288 1.39 -25.10 -12.95
N THR A 289 2.16 -24.73 -13.95
CA THR A 289 2.59 -23.34 -14.17
C THR A 289 1.55 -22.64 -15.04
N ILE A 290 1.16 -21.44 -14.63
CA ILE A 290 0.14 -20.64 -15.30
C ILE A 290 0.73 -19.26 -15.60
N ALA A 291 0.57 -18.80 -16.84
CA ALA A 291 0.93 -17.45 -17.24
C ALA A 291 -0.32 -16.70 -17.69
N LEU A 292 -0.55 -15.54 -17.09
CA LEU A 292 -1.51 -14.56 -17.56
C LEU A 292 -0.75 -13.41 -18.22
N GLY A 293 -0.74 -13.38 -19.54
CA GLY A 293 -0.13 -12.33 -20.34
C GLY A 293 -1.08 -11.16 -20.56
N PHE A 294 -0.53 -9.95 -20.66
CA PHE A 294 -1.25 -8.69 -20.89
C PHE A 294 -0.72 -8.00 -22.16
N GLY A 295 -1.58 -7.30 -22.87
CA GLY A 295 -1.22 -6.54 -24.06
C GLY A 295 -2.27 -5.53 -24.48
N LYS A 296 -1.85 -4.53 -25.25
CA LYS A 296 -2.74 -3.56 -25.92
C LYS A 296 -3.34 -4.14 -27.22
N ARG A 297 -3.01 -5.40 -27.54
CA ARG A 297 -3.51 -6.19 -28.68
C ARG A 297 -3.48 -7.66 -28.30
N GLN A 298 -4.38 -8.44 -28.87
CA GLN A 298 -4.52 -9.88 -28.65
C GLN A 298 -3.18 -10.64 -28.78
N ALA A 299 -2.48 -10.45 -29.91
CA ALA A 299 -1.19 -11.12 -30.16
C ALA A 299 -0.15 -10.81 -29.04
N ALA A 300 -0.09 -9.57 -28.59
CA ALA A 300 0.86 -9.18 -27.54
C ALA A 300 0.59 -9.89 -26.20
N ALA A 301 -0.67 -10.06 -25.82
CA ALA A 301 -1.05 -10.82 -24.63
C ALA A 301 -0.67 -12.30 -24.74
N ARG A 302 -0.97 -12.93 -25.91
CA ARG A 302 -0.57 -14.31 -26.19
C ARG A 302 0.94 -14.52 -26.18
N ASP A 303 1.67 -13.61 -26.83
CA ASP A 303 3.14 -13.66 -26.90
C ASP A 303 3.76 -13.53 -25.50
N ALA A 304 3.23 -12.64 -24.65
CA ALA A 304 3.68 -12.48 -23.27
C ALA A 304 3.47 -13.75 -22.45
N ALA A 305 2.28 -14.36 -22.50
CA ALA A 305 2.00 -15.63 -21.81
C ALA A 305 2.91 -16.76 -22.29
N ALA A 306 3.01 -16.97 -23.60
CA ALA A 306 3.81 -18.03 -24.20
C ALA A 306 5.32 -17.87 -23.90
N ALA A 307 5.83 -16.63 -23.96
CA ALA A 307 7.23 -16.34 -23.64
C ALA A 307 7.53 -16.62 -22.17
N SER A 308 6.63 -16.30 -21.26
CA SER A 308 6.79 -16.56 -19.82
C SER A 308 6.80 -18.06 -19.52
N LEU A 309 5.87 -18.83 -20.05
CA LEU A 309 5.86 -20.29 -19.89
C LEU A 309 7.13 -20.94 -20.45
N LYS A 310 7.60 -20.48 -21.63
CA LYS A 310 8.82 -21.03 -22.26
C LYS A 310 10.05 -20.86 -21.39
N ARG A 311 10.14 -19.80 -20.58
CA ARG A 311 11.27 -19.53 -19.65
C ARG A 311 11.23 -20.36 -18.38
N SER A 312 10.19 -21.05 -18.07
CA SER A 312 9.87 -21.77 -16.84
C SER A 312 9.73 -20.86 -15.60
N PHE A 313 8.88 -21.28 -14.65
CA PHE A 313 8.66 -20.56 -13.39
C PHE A 313 9.97 -20.34 -12.61
N ALA A 314 10.79 -21.37 -12.50
CA ALA A 314 12.04 -21.28 -11.73
C ALA A 314 13.04 -20.25 -12.29
N ALA A 315 13.10 -20.07 -13.61
CA ALA A 315 13.98 -19.08 -14.23
C ALA A 315 13.42 -17.65 -14.05
N VAL A 316 12.12 -17.47 -14.25
CA VAL A 316 11.44 -16.17 -14.09
C VAL A 316 11.46 -15.73 -12.63
N SER A 317 11.11 -16.60 -11.70
CA SER A 317 11.14 -16.33 -10.25
C SER A 317 12.53 -15.93 -9.77
N ARG A 318 13.58 -16.63 -10.24
CA ARG A 318 14.97 -16.25 -9.92
C ARG A 318 15.32 -14.86 -10.43
N ALA A 319 14.97 -14.51 -11.68
CA ALA A 319 15.22 -13.19 -12.25
C ALA A 319 14.45 -12.09 -11.50
N TYR A 320 13.20 -12.38 -11.12
CA TYR A 320 12.38 -11.49 -10.31
C TYR A 320 13.01 -11.20 -8.95
N VAL A 321 13.37 -12.25 -8.21
CA VAL A 321 14.03 -12.14 -6.90
C VAL A 321 15.37 -11.41 -7.01
N GLN A 322 16.19 -11.71 -8.03
CA GLN A 322 17.48 -11.04 -8.25
C GLN A 322 17.31 -9.55 -8.53
N GLY A 323 16.31 -9.15 -9.31
CA GLY A 323 16.03 -7.73 -9.57
C GLY A 323 15.72 -6.97 -8.29
N TRP A 324 14.79 -7.48 -7.48
CA TRP A 324 14.41 -6.87 -6.20
C TRP A 324 15.53 -6.92 -5.16
N ALA A 325 16.23 -8.04 -5.02
CA ALA A 325 17.37 -8.15 -4.10
C ALA A 325 18.46 -7.13 -4.49
N GLY A 326 18.78 -7.03 -5.78
CA GLY A 326 19.76 -6.07 -6.28
C GLY A 326 19.36 -4.60 -6.06
N TYR A 327 18.07 -4.28 -5.97
CA TYR A 327 17.59 -2.96 -5.56
C TYR A 327 17.75 -2.75 -4.05
N LEU A 328 17.20 -3.66 -3.25
CA LEU A 328 17.23 -3.55 -1.79
C LEU A 328 18.67 -3.54 -1.24
N ASP A 329 19.60 -4.28 -1.84
CA ASP A 329 21.00 -4.31 -1.44
C ASP A 329 21.75 -2.99 -1.69
N LYS A 330 21.24 -2.10 -2.55
CA LYS A 330 21.81 -0.77 -2.79
C LYS A 330 21.34 0.27 -1.77
N LEU A 331 20.28 -0.05 -1.01
CA LEU A 331 19.69 0.88 -0.04
C LEU A 331 20.38 0.77 1.32
N ASP A 332 20.32 1.85 2.08
CA ASP A 332 20.85 1.89 3.44
C ASP A 332 19.99 1.08 4.40
N HIS A 333 20.62 0.30 5.27
CA HIS A 333 19.97 -0.48 6.33
C HIS A 333 20.46 0.03 7.69
N PRO A 334 19.75 1.02 8.30
CA PRO A 334 20.20 1.65 9.54
C PRO A 334 20.27 0.69 10.74
N TYR A 335 19.45 -0.37 10.72
CA TYR A 335 19.46 -1.43 11.73
C TYR A 335 19.42 -2.81 11.06
N PRO A 336 20.25 -3.76 11.49
CA PRO A 336 20.20 -5.13 10.98
C PRO A 336 18.90 -5.80 11.45
N ASN A 337 18.26 -6.56 10.55
CA ASN A 337 17.08 -7.37 10.83
C ASN A 337 15.88 -6.61 11.43
N LEU A 338 15.70 -5.35 11.06
CA LEU A 338 14.52 -4.59 11.47
C LEU A 338 13.28 -5.15 10.75
N PRO A 339 12.26 -5.62 11.49
CA PRO A 339 11.03 -6.09 10.86
C PRO A 339 10.40 -5.02 9.98
N LEU A 340 9.77 -5.40 8.89
CA LEU A 340 9.10 -4.54 7.91
C LEU A 340 9.98 -3.53 7.14
N TYR A 341 11.29 -3.45 7.38
CA TYR A 341 12.10 -2.42 6.73
C TYR A 341 12.21 -2.66 5.22
N ASP A 342 12.67 -3.85 4.81
CA ASP A 342 12.75 -4.22 3.40
C ASP A 342 11.37 -4.33 2.76
N GLU A 343 10.38 -4.83 3.51
CA GLU A 343 8.99 -4.88 3.09
C GLU A 343 8.46 -3.49 2.76
N SER A 344 8.68 -2.51 3.65
CA SER A 344 8.20 -1.14 3.43
C SER A 344 8.87 -0.50 2.22
N LEU A 345 10.18 -0.67 2.05
CA LEU A 345 10.89 -0.17 0.87
C LEU A 345 10.39 -0.83 -0.42
N ALA A 346 10.17 -2.15 -0.42
CA ALA A 346 9.64 -2.86 -1.57
C ALA A 346 8.19 -2.45 -1.88
N VAL A 347 7.35 -2.26 -0.87
CA VAL A 347 5.98 -1.75 -1.04
C VAL A 347 6.02 -0.36 -1.66
N LEU A 348 6.76 0.60 -1.08
CA LEU A 348 6.86 1.95 -1.60
C LEU A 348 7.30 1.96 -3.06
N LYS A 349 8.34 1.21 -3.42
CA LYS A 349 8.81 1.13 -4.81
C LYS A 349 7.83 0.42 -5.74
N THR A 350 7.05 -0.55 -5.24
CA THR A 350 6.00 -1.22 -6.02
C THR A 350 4.87 -0.27 -6.41
N LEU A 351 4.63 0.80 -5.66
CA LEU A 351 3.59 1.79 -5.94
C LEU A 351 3.95 2.77 -7.06
N GLU A 352 5.18 2.73 -7.57
CA GLU A 352 5.62 3.58 -8.68
C GLU A 352 5.09 3.08 -10.02
N ASP A 353 4.58 4.00 -10.85
CA ASP A 353 4.18 3.73 -12.21
C ASP A 353 5.40 3.52 -13.14
N LYS A 354 5.33 2.56 -14.05
CA LYS A 354 6.43 2.25 -14.98
C LYS A 354 6.29 2.92 -16.34
N THR A 355 5.15 3.53 -16.60
CA THR A 355 4.94 4.37 -17.77
C THR A 355 5.39 5.79 -17.49
N ASN A 356 5.15 6.29 -16.27
CA ASN A 356 5.47 7.62 -15.82
C ASN A 356 6.32 7.53 -14.54
N TYR A 357 7.63 7.39 -14.67
CA TYR A 357 8.52 7.33 -13.50
C TYR A 357 8.35 8.55 -12.61
N GLY A 358 8.44 8.32 -11.30
CA GLY A 358 8.19 9.32 -10.29
C GLY A 358 6.73 9.52 -9.91
N ALA A 359 5.77 8.94 -10.64
CA ALA A 359 4.36 8.87 -10.25
C ALA A 359 4.15 7.72 -9.29
N PHE A 360 3.95 7.99 -8.00
CA PHE A 360 3.62 7.00 -6.98
C PHE A 360 2.16 7.16 -6.57
N VAL A 361 1.42 6.06 -6.52
CA VAL A 361 0.03 6.05 -6.03
C VAL A 361 0.00 5.76 -4.53
N ALA A 362 -1.04 6.24 -3.83
CA ALA A 362 -1.16 6.05 -2.39
C ALA A 362 -1.39 4.59 -1.99
N SER A 363 -2.04 3.78 -2.86
CA SER A 363 -2.25 2.35 -2.68
C SER A 363 -2.56 1.67 -4.01
N LEU A 364 -2.15 0.40 -4.19
CA LEU A 364 -2.64 -0.43 -5.30
C LEU A 364 -3.97 -1.12 -4.99
N ALA A 365 -4.40 -1.09 -3.72
CA ALA A 365 -5.59 -1.78 -3.27
C ALA A 365 -6.87 -1.17 -3.86
N ILE A 366 -7.76 -2.03 -4.33
CA ILE A 366 -9.14 -1.72 -4.70
C ILE A 366 -10.07 -2.81 -4.17
N PRO A 367 -11.29 -2.43 -3.75
CA PRO A 367 -11.75 -1.07 -3.46
C PRO A 367 -11.16 -0.52 -2.17
N TRP A 368 -11.60 0.65 -1.72
CA TRP A 368 -11.60 0.96 -0.30
C TRP A 368 -12.78 0.23 0.34
N GLY A 369 -12.54 -0.51 1.43
CA GLY A 369 -13.57 -1.28 2.10
C GLY A 369 -13.80 -2.68 1.52
N GLN A 370 -14.93 -3.26 1.89
CA GLN A 370 -15.40 -4.58 1.45
C GLN A 370 -16.80 -4.47 0.82
N HIS A 371 -17.13 -5.44 -0.02
CA HIS A 371 -18.44 -5.50 -0.70
C HIS A 371 -18.77 -4.30 -1.59
N THR A 372 -17.78 -3.58 -2.07
CA THR A 372 -17.97 -2.47 -3.01
C THR A 372 -18.31 -3.00 -4.40
N SER A 373 -19.36 -2.49 -5.02
CA SER A 373 -19.74 -2.84 -6.39
C SER A 373 -18.66 -2.38 -7.39
N ASP A 374 -18.47 -3.15 -8.45
CA ASP A 374 -17.45 -2.86 -9.47
C ASP A 374 -17.83 -1.66 -10.38
N ASP A 375 -19.06 -1.20 -10.35
CA ASP A 375 -19.52 0.02 -11.02
C ASP A 375 -19.58 1.26 -10.09
N ASP A 376 -19.29 1.10 -8.80
CA ASP A 376 -19.19 2.22 -7.87
C ASP A 376 -17.94 3.06 -8.20
N PRO A 377 -18.05 4.39 -8.36
CA PRO A 377 -16.91 5.27 -8.54
C PRO A 377 -15.85 5.13 -7.43
N LEU A 378 -16.26 4.83 -6.20
CA LEU A 378 -15.37 4.60 -5.05
C LEU A 378 -14.61 3.26 -5.14
N ALA A 379 -15.02 2.34 -6.01
CA ALA A 379 -14.32 1.08 -6.25
C ALA A 379 -12.89 1.28 -6.78
N ARG A 380 -12.55 2.48 -7.25
CA ARG A 380 -11.19 2.81 -7.72
C ARG A 380 -10.13 2.81 -6.62
N GLY A 381 -10.52 2.91 -5.34
CA GLY A 381 -9.58 2.98 -4.22
C GLY A 381 -8.63 4.18 -4.34
N TYR A 382 -7.40 4.06 -3.86
CA TYR A 382 -6.40 5.14 -3.82
C TYR A 382 -5.32 5.04 -4.90
N ARG A 383 -5.66 4.53 -6.09
CA ARG A 383 -4.74 4.44 -7.23
C ARG A 383 -4.57 5.79 -7.96
N TYR A 384 -4.37 6.83 -7.17
CA TYR A 384 -4.14 8.19 -7.61
C TYR A 384 -2.84 8.72 -7.05
N VAL A 385 -2.30 9.72 -7.71
CA VAL A 385 -1.12 10.48 -7.27
C VAL A 385 -1.59 11.75 -6.60
N SER A 386 -1.06 12.06 -5.41
CA SER A 386 -1.18 13.35 -4.76
C SER A 386 0.21 13.90 -4.41
N ALA A 387 0.38 15.21 -4.40
CA ALA A 387 1.68 15.81 -4.09
C ALA A 387 2.10 15.52 -2.63
N ARG A 388 1.16 15.42 -1.71
CA ARG A 388 1.42 15.06 -0.30
C ARG A 388 1.91 13.62 -0.16
N ASP A 389 1.20 12.64 -0.74
CA ASP A 389 1.62 11.23 -0.66
C ASP A 389 2.97 11.00 -1.36
N LEU A 390 3.20 11.68 -2.49
CA LEU A 390 4.51 11.68 -3.14
C LEU A 390 5.61 12.18 -2.21
N TYR A 391 5.39 13.31 -1.53
CA TYR A 391 6.38 13.87 -0.60
C TYR A 391 6.78 12.87 0.48
N HIS A 392 5.81 12.24 1.17
CA HIS A 392 6.10 11.25 2.21
C HIS A 392 6.80 10.02 1.63
N THR A 393 6.29 9.46 0.53
CA THR A 393 6.84 8.27 -0.13
C THR A 393 8.29 8.47 -0.55
N VAL A 394 8.58 9.55 -1.29
CA VAL A 394 9.94 9.75 -1.82
C VAL A 394 10.91 10.32 -0.78
N THR A 395 10.42 10.97 0.27
CA THR A 395 11.26 11.33 1.43
C THR A 395 11.78 10.05 2.11
N ALA A 396 10.92 9.05 2.31
CA ALA A 396 11.32 7.76 2.86
C ALA A 396 12.34 7.02 1.98
N LEU A 397 12.07 6.92 0.68
CA LEU A 397 12.97 6.28 -0.29
C LEU A 397 14.32 7.03 -0.37
N ARG A 398 14.31 8.36 -0.40
CA ARG A 398 15.52 9.21 -0.39
C ARG A 398 16.36 9.00 0.87
N LEU A 399 15.73 8.92 2.03
CA LEU A 399 16.42 8.63 3.30
C LEU A 399 17.10 7.26 3.25
N ALA A 400 16.46 6.28 2.65
CA ALA A 400 17.02 4.95 2.43
C ALA A 400 18.06 4.88 1.29
N GLY A 401 18.35 5.99 0.61
CA GLY A 401 19.38 6.04 -0.44
C GLY A 401 18.87 6.07 -1.87
N ASP A 402 17.57 5.86 -2.15
CA ASP A 402 17.00 5.98 -3.50
C ASP A 402 16.81 7.45 -3.89
N GLN A 403 17.92 8.12 -4.20
CA GLN A 403 17.92 9.51 -4.65
C GLN A 403 17.28 9.66 -6.04
N GLN A 404 17.25 8.59 -6.84
CA GLN A 404 16.70 8.65 -8.19
C GLN A 404 15.17 8.74 -8.14
N ALA A 405 14.50 7.95 -7.31
CA ALA A 405 13.06 8.05 -7.13
C ALA A 405 12.61 9.47 -6.74
N ALA A 406 13.36 10.12 -5.84
CA ALA A 406 13.02 11.48 -5.42
C ALA A 406 13.22 12.51 -6.57
N ARG A 407 14.28 12.36 -7.40
CA ARG A 407 14.49 13.22 -8.57
C ARG A 407 13.44 13.00 -9.65
N ASP A 408 13.07 11.75 -9.91
CA ASP A 408 12.05 11.40 -10.90
C ASP A 408 10.68 11.96 -10.47
N SER A 409 10.36 11.88 -9.18
CA SER A 409 9.13 12.47 -8.64
C SER A 409 9.13 14.00 -8.73
N LEU A 410 10.25 14.65 -8.43
CA LEU A 410 10.32 16.10 -8.59
C LEU A 410 10.13 16.51 -10.05
N ALA A 411 10.71 15.76 -10.99
CA ALA A 411 10.50 15.99 -12.43
C ALA A 411 9.04 15.74 -12.84
N PHE A 412 8.43 14.64 -12.36
CA PHE A 412 7.01 14.36 -12.62
C PHE A 412 6.09 15.47 -12.07
N ILE A 413 6.36 15.96 -10.87
CA ILE A 413 5.61 17.06 -10.25
C ILE A 413 5.71 18.33 -11.10
N ASP A 414 6.93 18.72 -11.52
CA ASP A 414 7.19 19.91 -12.33
C ASP A 414 6.58 19.79 -13.74
N ASP A 415 6.82 18.65 -14.41
CA ASP A 415 6.49 18.50 -15.83
C ASP A 415 5.01 18.13 -16.07
N LYS A 416 4.33 17.52 -15.09
CA LYS A 416 3.01 16.91 -15.32
C LYS A 416 1.93 17.25 -14.29
N LEU A 417 2.30 17.54 -13.05
CA LEU A 417 1.32 17.66 -11.98
C LEU A 417 0.94 19.11 -11.66
N GLN A 418 1.89 20.06 -11.81
CA GLN A 418 1.65 21.45 -11.49
C GLN A 418 0.66 22.09 -12.46
N LEU A 419 -0.34 22.79 -11.92
CA LEU A 419 -1.33 23.55 -12.69
C LEU A 419 -0.78 24.93 -13.11
N GLN A 420 -1.42 25.54 -14.11
CA GLN A 420 -0.94 26.81 -14.69
C GLN A 420 -0.87 27.98 -13.71
N ASP A 421 -1.68 27.96 -12.64
CA ASP A 421 -1.70 29.00 -11.61
C ASP A 421 -0.67 28.75 -10.49
N GLY A 422 0.09 27.67 -10.57
CA GLY A 422 1.11 27.23 -9.60
C GLY A 422 0.60 26.28 -8.54
N SER A 423 -0.69 25.98 -8.49
CA SER A 423 -1.29 25.00 -7.56
C SER A 423 -1.13 23.56 -8.04
N PHE A 424 -1.65 22.62 -7.26
CA PHE A 424 -1.69 21.19 -7.57
C PHE A 424 -3.11 20.64 -7.37
N PRO A 425 -3.55 19.67 -8.18
CA PRO A 425 -4.82 19.00 -7.94
C PRO A 425 -4.76 18.22 -6.62
N GLN A 426 -5.90 17.98 -5.99
CA GLN A 426 -5.99 17.11 -4.82
C GLN A 426 -5.46 15.71 -5.17
N THR A 427 -5.94 15.15 -6.28
CA THR A 427 -5.43 13.89 -6.85
C THR A 427 -5.37 13.96 -8.37
N ALA A 428 -4.46 13.19 -8.95
CA ALA A 428 -4.29 13.04 -10.39
C ALA A 428 -4.10 11.57 -10.79
N PHE A 429 -4.34 11.26 -12.06
CA PHE A 429 -3.92 9.98 -12.62
C PHE A 429 -2.38 9.92 -12.78
N PRO A 430 -1.78 8.74 -12.93
CA PRO A 430 -0.33 8.61 -13.12
C PRO A 430 0.21 9.34 -14.36
N ASP A 431 -0.61 9.70 -15.34
CA ASP A 431 -0.23 10.52 -16.49
C ASP A 431 -0.22 12.05 -16.19
N GLY A 432 -0.58 12.43 -14.96
CA GLY A 432 -0.64 13.81 -14.50
C GLY A 432 -2.00 14.50 -14.71
N LYS A 433 -2.98 13.84 -15.36
CA LYS A 433 -4.30 14.44 -15.54
C LYS A 433 -5.02 14.58 -14.20
N PRO A 434 -5.54 15.77 -13.86
CA PRO A 434 -6.31 15.98 -12.65
C PRO A 434 -7.50 15.02 -12.55
N HIS A 435 -7.72 14.46 -11.37
CA HIS A 435 -8.87 13.63 -11.03
C HIS A 435 -9.83 14.37 -10.08
N ALA A 436 -9.29 14.95 -9.00
CA ALA A 436 -10.05 15.74 -8.04
C ALA A 436 -9.33 17.06 -7.74
N ASP A 437 -10.11 18.09 -7.46
CA ASP A 437 -9.63 19.41 -7.08
C ASP A 437 -10.23 19.78 -5.71
N GLY A 438 -9.37 19.95 -4.70
CA GLY A 438 -9.77 20.24 -3.32
C GLY A 438 -9.19 21.53 -2.75
N GLY A 439 -8.34 22.25 -3.51
CA GLY A 439 -7.73 23.51 -3.07
C GLY A 439 -6.91 23.39 -1.78
N GLN A 440 -6.12 22.31 -1.65
CA GLN A 440 -5.31 22.03 -0.45
C GLN A 440 -3.97 22.74 -0.54
N LEU A 441 -3.66 23.62 0.42
CA LEU A 441 -2.41 24.38 0.41
C LEU A 441 -1.19 23.58 0.89
N ASP A 442 -1.36 22.56 1.70
CA ASP A 442 -0.29 21.61 2.03
C ASP A 442 0.17 20.83 0.79
N GLN A 443 -0.74 20.43 -0.10
CA GLN A 443 -0.40 19.83 -1.40
C GLN A 443 0.47 20.75 -2.28
N THR A 444 0.27 22.07 -2.16
CA THR A 444 1.10 23.05 -2.88
C THR A 444 2.43 23.31 -2.18
N ALA A 445 2.48 23.12 -0.86
CA ALA A 445 3.68 23.31 -0.05
C ALA A 445 4.70 22.17 -0.20
N THR A 446 4.24 20.91 -0.22
CA THR A 446 5.13 19.73 -0.22
C THR A 446 6.08 19.63 -1.42
N PRO A 447 5.74 20.02 -2.67
CA PRO A 447 6.70 20.09 -3.77
C PRO A 447 7.86 21.05 -3.54
N ILE A 448 7.60 22.18 -2.87
CA ILE A 448 8.64 23.15 -2.52
C ILE A 448 9.59 22.55 -1.48
N LEU A 449 9.03 21.86 -0.47
CA LEU A 449 9.83 21.17 0.54
C LEU A 449 10.71 20.07 -0.07
N LEU A 450 10.16 19.28 -1.01
CA LEU A 450 10.92 18.27 -1.74
C LEU A 450 12.02 18.89 -2.60
N ALA A 451 11.74 19.96 -3.34
CA ALA A 451 12.73 20.68 -4.13
C ALA A 451 13.88 21.23 -3.25
N TRP A 452 13.55 21.72 -2.04
CA TRP A 452 14.55 22.17 -1.09
C TRP A 452 15.39 21.01 -0.53
N GLN A 453 14.79 19.90 -0.15
CA GLN A 453 15.51 18.69 0.29
C GLN A 453 16.50 18.17 -0.76
N LEU A 454 16.14 18.27 -2.04
CA LEU A 454 16.96 17.86 -3.17
C LEU A 454 17.95 18.95 -3.63
N LYS A 455 17.92 20.14 -3.02
CA LYS A 455 18.72 21.32 -3.41
C LYS A 455 18.53 21.69 -4.89
N ALA A 456 17.30 21.54 -5.41
CA ALA A 456 16.93 21.71 -6.80
C ALA A 456 16.70 23.19 -7.16
N ALA A 457 17.74 24.03 -7.04
CA ALA A 457 17.67 25.44 -7.41
C ALA A 457 17.39 25.65 -8.91
N ASP A 458 17.72 24.70 -9.75
CA ASP A 458 17.40 24.66 -11.18
C ASP A 458 15.89 24.57 -11.45
N ARG A 459 15.11 24.04 -10.51
CA ARG A 459 13.64 23.96 -10.57
C ARG A 459 12.94 25.18 -9.95
N TYR A 460 13.70 26.19 -9.53
CA TYR A 460 13.13 27.38 -8.90
C TYR A 460 12.13 28.09 -9.82
N ALA A 461 12.50 28.37 -11.06
CA ALA A 461 11.67 29.16 -11.97
C ALA A 461 10.43 28.40 -12.49
N SER A 462 10.55 27.09 -12.73
CA SER A 462 9.47 26.28 -13.30
C SER A 462 8.47 25.79 -12.23
N LEU A 463 8.98 25.33 -11.08
CA LEU A 463 8.17 24.67 -10.05
C LEU A 463 7.98 25.53 -8.79
N VAL A 464 9.11 25.96 -8.18
CA VAL A 464 9.07 26.52 -6.82
C VAL A 464 8.44 27.90 -6.79
N LYS A 465 8.83 28.77 -7.72
CA LYS A 465 8.31 30.14 -7.76
C LYS A 465 6.79 30.19 -8.02
N PRO A 466 6.22 29.51 -9.03
CA PRO A 466 4.77 29.49 -9.22
C PRO A 466 4.02 28.96 -8.01
N ALA A 467 4.50 27.89 -7.37
CA ALA A 467 3.87 27.32 -6.17
C ALA A 467 3.93 28.29 -4.96
N ALA A 468 5.08 28.91 -4.72
CA ALA A 468 5.26 29.88 -3.63
C ALA A 468 4.43 31.15 -3.85
N ASP A 469 4.35 31.65 -5.11
CA ASP A 469 3.51 32.79 -5.47
C ASP A 469 2.02 32.44 -5.27
N PHE A 470 1.60 31.22 -5.58
CA PHE A 470 0.25 30.73 -5.32
C PHE A 470 -0.06 30.72 -3.83
N ILE A 471 0.78 30.08 -3.00
CA ILE A 471 0.65 30.04 -1.54
C ILE A 471 0.57 31.48 -0.98
N ALA A 472 1.50 32.35 -1.34
CA ALA A 472 1.54 33.72 -0.83
C ALA A 472 0.31 34.56 -1.19
N ARG A 473 -0.38 34.22 -2.29
CA ARG A 473 -1.61 34.88 -2.77
C ARG A 473 -2.89 34.35 -2.14
N VAL A 474 -2.99 33.00 -1.98
CA VAL A 474 -4.23 32.33 -1.60
C VAL A 474 -4.29 32.01 -0.11
N GLY A 475 -3.17 31.64 0.51
CA GLY A 475 -3.06 31.36 1.94
C GLY A 475 -3.27 32.60 2.82
N PRO A 476 -3.32 32.44 4.13
CA PRO A 476 -3.04 31.27 4.95
C PRO A 476 -4.26 30.38 5.28
N LYS A 477 -5.37 30.55 4.59
CA LYS A 477 -6.61 29.82 4.81
C LYS A 477 -6.82 28.80 3.70
N THR A 478 -6.76 27.51 4.04
CA THR A 478 -6.97 26.43 3.09
C THR A 478 -8.45 26.16 2.84
N GLN A 479 -8.79 25.64 1.65
CA GLN A 479 -10.16 25.18 1.37
C GLN A 479 -10.42 23.79 1.99
N GLN A 480 -9.41 22.93 2.05
CA GLN A 480 -9.42 21.67 2.78
C GLN A 480 -8.09 21.51 3.51
N GLU A 481 -8.12 20.99 4.73
CA GLU A 481 -6.92 20.57 5.46
C GLU A 481 -6.49 19.14 5.05
N ARG A 482 -5.39 18.63 5.62
CA ARG A 482 -4.75 17.36 5.23
C ARG A 482 -5.67 16.11 5.23
N TRP A 483 -6.78 16.13 5.98
CA TRP A 483 -7.75 15.05 5.99
C TRP A 483 -8.85 15.18 4.93
N GLU A 484 -8.75 16.21 4.08
CA GLU A 484 -9.62 16.41 2.90
C GLU A 484 -11.08 16.70 3.22
N GLU A 485 -11.37 17.27 4.40
CA GLU A 485 -12.74 17.42 4.89
C GLU A 485 -13.17 18.87 5.14
N ALA A 486 -12.34 19.67 5.80
CA ALA A 486 -12.73 20.98 6.28
C ALA A 486 -11.80 22.11 5.84
N GLY A 487 -12.37 23.28 5.53
CA GLY A 487 -11.61 24.49 5.19
C GLY A 487 -11.47 25.45 6.38
N GLY A 488 -10.39 26.21 6.41
CA GLY A 488 -10.12 27.18 7.47
C GLY A 488 -8.62 27.36 7.75
N TYR A 489 -8.29 27.79 8.97
CA TYR A 489 -6.94 27.85 9.47
C TYR A 489 -6.63 26.55 10.22
N SER A 490 -5.72 25.76 9.70
CA SER A 490 -5.21 24.51 10.30
C SER A 490 -3.76 24.72 10.75
N PRO A 491 -3.37 24.32 11.98
CA PRO A 491 -1.96 24.40 12.41
C PRO A 491 -1.02 23.62 11.48
N ALA A 492 -1.44 22.44 11.00
CA ALA A 492 -0.66 21.60 10.10
C ALA A 492 -0.44 22.27 8.75
N THR A 493 -1.50 22.78 8.12
CA THR A 493 -1.40 23.45 6.81
C THR A 493 -0.57 24.72 6.94
N LEU A 494 -0.76 25.52 7.99
CA LEU A 494 0.06 26.71 8.27
C LEU A 494 1.54 26.37 8.43
N ALA A 495 1.86 25.27 9.11
CA ALA A 495 3.23 24.78 9.24
C ALA A 495 3.86 24.50 7.86
N ALA A 496 3.12 23.79 7.00
CA ALA A 496 3.58 23.47 5.65
C ALA A 496 3.77 24.72 4.78
N GLU A 497 2.80 25.64 4.78
CA GLU A 497 2.87 26.90 4.04
C GLU A 497 4.05 27.79 4.48
N ILE A 498 4.22 27.97 5.78
CA ILE A 498 5.32 28.78 6.36
C ILE A 498 6.67 28.15 6.01
N ALA A 499 6.80 26.85 6.21
CA ALA A 499 8.04 26.12 5.89
C ALA A 499 8.35 26.19 4.38
N ALA A 500 7.35 25.99 3.52
CA ALA A 500 7.49 26.09 2.08
C ALA A 500 7.94 27.49 1.64
N LEU A 501 7.36 28.56 2.19
CA LEU A 501 7.76 29.93 1.85
C LEU A 501 9.20 30.23 2.30
N VAL A 502 9.65 29.73 3.45
CA VAL A 502 11.05 29.89 3.89
C VAL A 502 11.99 29.11 2.98
N CYS A 503 11.65 27.87 2.64
CA CYS A 503 12.41 27.05 1.69
C CYS A 503 12.46 27.67 0.29
N ALA A 504 11.33 28.21 -0.19
CA ALA A 504 11.25 28.92 -1.46
C ALA A 504 12.15 30.17 -1.47
N ALA A 505 12.19 30.90 -0.36
CA ALA A 505 13.08 32.07 -0.22
C ALA A 505 14.55 31.69 -0.28
N ASP A 506 14.95 30.55 0.29
CA ASP A 506 16.30 30.04 0.22
C ASP A 506 16.69 29.65 -1.21
N LEU A 507 15.81 28.92 -1.91
CA LEU A 507 15.98 28.56 -3.32
C LEU A 507 15.95 29.79 -4.23
N ALA A 508 15.12 30.80 -3.94
CA ALA A 508 15.08 32.08 -4.67
C ALA A 508 16.42 32.83 -4.57
N LYS A 509 17.02 32.89 -3.37
CA LYS A 509 18.35 33.47 -3.18
C LYS A 509 19.42 32.74 -3.99
N ALA A 510 19.38 31.39 -3.97
CA ALA A 510 20.30 30.58 -4.76
C ALA A 510 20.13 30.80 -6.26
N ALA A 511 18.92 31.10 -6.73
CA ALA A 511 18.59 31.44 -8.11
C ALA A 511 18.80 32.93 -8.46
N GLY A 512 19.21 33.78 -7.50
CA GLY A 512 19.45 35.22 -7.71
C GLY A 512 18.21 36.11 -7.64
N ASP A 513 17.03 35.58 -7.25
CA ASP A 513 15.76 36.32 -7.10
C ASP A 513 15.61 36.82 -5.65
N SER A 514 16.41 37.82 -5.28
CA SER A 514 16.39 38.41 -3.92
C SER A 514 15.04 39.12 -3.60
N ALA A 515 14.31 39.60 -4.62
CA ALA A 515 13.04 40.29 -4.43
C ALA A 515 11.96 39.30 -3.97
N SER A 516 11.76 38.18 -4.67
CA SER A 516 10.84 37.14 -4.27
C SER A 516 11.23 36.53 -2.93
N ALA A 517 12.54 36.30 -2.68
CA ALA A 517 13.02 35.82 -1.40
C ALA A 517 12.59 36.70 -0.22
N ALA A 518 12.72 38.04 -0.36
CA ALA A 518 12.28 38.98 0.68
C ALA A 518 10.76 38.94 0.90
N GLN A 519 9.97 38.82 -0.17
CA GLN A 519 8.51 38.72 -0.09
C GLN A 519 8.04 37.45 0.60
N TYR A 520 8.62 36.29 0.26
CA TYR A 520 8.28 35.02 0.87
C TYR A 520 8.62 34.99 2.36
N LEU A 521 9.79 35.50 2.76
CA LEU A 521 10.16 35.59 4.16
C LEU A 521 9.25 36.53 4.95
N ALA A 522 8.90 37.68 4.38
CA ALA A 522 7.97 38.62 5.04
C ALA A 522 6.59 38.00 5.26
N LYS A 523 6.10 37.24 4.27
CA LYS A 523 4.83 36.52 4.36
C LYS A 523 4.87 35.38 5.38
N ALA A 524 5.94 34.58 5.37
CA ALA A 524 6.15 33.52 6.34
C ALA A 524 6.21 34.06 7.78
N ASP A 525 6.92 35.16 8.01
CA ASP A 525 7.01 35.80 9.34
C ASP A 525 5.68 36.37 9.81
N GLU A 526 4.90 37.00 8.90
CA GLU A 526 3.54 37.48 9.17
C GLU A 526 2.65 36.32 9.65
N TRP A 527 2.65 35.22 8.94
CA TRP A 527 1.81 34.07 9.29
C TRP A 527 2.29 33.37 10.54
N ASN A 528 3.60 33.19 10.68
CA ASN A 528 4.19 32.61 11.88
C ASN A 528 3.81 33.38 13.16
N ALA A 529 3.76 34.73 13.10
CA ALA A 529 3.36 35.58 14.22
C ALA A 529 1.86 35.51 14.55
N ASN A 530 1.04 34.94 13.69
CA ASN A 530 -0.41 34.87 13.85
C ASN A 530 -0.96 33.45 14.03
N ILE A 531 -0.14 32.40 13.98
CA ILE A 531 -0.62 30.99 14.11
C ILE A 531 -1.54 30.83 15.32
N GLU A 532 -1.10 31.25 16.50
CA GLU A 532 -1.85 31.07 17.76
C GLU A 532 -3.14 31.89 17.76
N LYS A 533 -3.11 33.08 17.20
CA LYS A 533 -4.30 33.93 17.08
C LYS A 533 -5.39 33.24 16.27
N TRP A 534 -5.01 32.43 15.29
CA TRP A 534 -5.96 31.79 14.37
C TRP A 534 -6.35 30.39 14.83
N THR A 535 -5.49 29.67 15.58
CA THR A 535 -5.64 28.22 15.77
C THR A 535 -5.56 27.76 17.23
N LEU A 536 -5.07 28.60 18.17
CA LEU A 536 -4.95 28.23 19.56
C LEU A 536 -6.12 28.78 20.39
N THR A 537 -6.98 27.90 20.91
CA THR A 537 -7.99 28.32 21.90
C THR A 537 -7.35 28.60 23.24
N THR A 538 -7.96 29.52 24.04
CA THR A 538 -7.59 29.82 25.44
C THR A 538 -8.76 29.65 26.40
N ASN A 539 -9.89 29.20 25.92
CA ASN A 539 -11.12 28.92 26.66
C ASN A 539 -11.79 27.59 26.25
N GLY A 540 -11.03 26.65 25.70
CA GLY A 540 -11.53 25.37 25.28
C GLY A 540 -12.02 24.50 26.46
N PRO A 541 -12.93 23.55 26.23
CA PRO A 541 -13.46 22.68 27.27
C PRO A 541 -12.52 21.53 27.66
N LEU A 542 -11.43 21.30 26.91
CA LEU A 542 -10.51 20.19 27.15
C LEU A 542 -9.27 20.63 27.95
N GLY A 543 -8.67 19.73 28.70
CA GLY A 543 -7.45 19.93 29.44
C GLY A 543 -7.51 21.16 30.36
N LYS A 544 -6.53 22.07 30.19
CA LYS A 544 -6.46 23.35 30.91
C LYS A 544 -7.07 24.54 30.14
N GLY A 545 -7.75 24.25 29.02
CA GLY A 545 -8.45 25.23 28.18
C GLY A 545 -7.59 25.95 27.13
N SER A 546 -6.29 25.65 27.02
CA SER A 546 -5.41 26.29 26.04
C SER A 546 -4.67 25.23 25.22
N TYR A 547 -5.03 25.10 23.92
CA TYR A 547 -4.48 24.10 22.99
C TYR A 547 -4.79 24.46 21.55
N TYR A 548 -4.04 23.90 20.58
CA TYR A 548 -4.33 24.03 19.16
C TYR A 548 -5.56 23.20 18.77
N LEU A 549 -6.42 23.77 17.92
CA LEU A 549 -7.59 23.12 17.35
C LEU A 549 -7.25 22.47 16.00
N ARG A 550 -8.03 21.49 15.57
CA ARG A 550 -7.91 20.90 14.23
C ARG A 550 -7.97 21.96 13.14
N ILE A 551 -9.04 22.79 13.18
CA ILE A 551 -9.28 23.83 12.21
C ILE A 551 -10.22 24.88 12.75
N THR A 552 -10.05 26.14 12.32
CA THR A 552 -10.93 27.26 12.73
C THR A 552 -11.27 28.16 11.55
N GLN A 553 -12.31 28.99 11.71
CA GLN A 553 -12.62 30.04 10.74
C GLN A 553 -11.90 31.37 11.04
N GLY A 554 -11.05 31.41 12.11
CA GLY A 554 -10.21 32.55 12.48
C GLY A 554 -10.42 33.09 13.90
N ASP A 555 -11.45 32.60 14.62
CA ASP A 555 -11.60 32.82 16.06
C ASP A 555 -11.58 31.47 16.80
N PRO A 556 -10.43 31.06 17.36
CA PRO A 556 -10.30 29.78 18.05
C PRO A 556 -11.04 29.73 19.39
N ASN A 557 -11.50 30.87 19.91
CA ASN A 557 -12.26 30.95 21.17
C ASN A 557 -13.78 30.91 20.97
N SER A 558 -14.24 30.91 19.72
CA SER A 558 -15.65 30.77 19.37
C SER A 558 -16.15 29.34 19.58
N ALA A 559 -17.35 29.19 20.12
CA ALA A 559 -18.09 27.92 20.19
C ALA A 559 -18.83 27.59 18.89
N ALA A 560 -18.36 28.11 17.74
CA ALA A 560 -18.98 27.83 16.46
C ALA A 560 -18.99 26.31 16.15
N PRO A 561 -20.07 25.78 15.57
CA PRO A 561 -20.13 24.36 15.24
C PRO A 561 -19.17 24.01 14.09
N LEU A 562 -18.47 22.91 14.23
CA LEU A 562 -17.71 22.24 13.19
C LEU A 562 -18.39 20.91 12.85
N THR A 563 -18.80 20.73 11.61
CA THR A 563 -19.39 19.48 11.15
C THR A 563 -18.28 18.52 10.71
N ILE A 564 -18.32 17.32 11.26
CA ILE A 564 -17.42 16.21 10.93
C ILE A 564 -18.01 15.44 9.75
N ALA A 565 -17.18 15.20 8.75
CA ALA A 565 -17.56 14.42 7.57
C ALA A 565 -17.87 12.94 7.92
N ASN A 566 -18.32 12.19 6.95
CA ASN A 566 -18.57 10.74 7.05
C ASN A 566 -19.50 10.34 8.21
N GLY A 567 -20.47 11.20 8.55
CA GLY A 567 -21.45 10.89 9.60
C GLY A 567 -20.98 11.13 11.03
N GLY A 568 -19.81 11.77 11.25
CA GLY A 568 -19.24 12.03 12.58
C GLY A 568 -20.05 13.01 13.45
N GLY A 569 -20.96 13.80 12.87
CA GLY A 569 -21.81 14.73 13.60
C GLY A 569 -21.33 16.18 13.58
N SER A 570 -21.86 17.03 14.47
CA SER A 570 -21.49 18.46 14.58
C SER A 570 -21.29 18.85 16.02
N TYR A 571 -20.14 19.48 16.32
CA TYR A 571 -19.67 19.77 17.68
C TYR A 571 -19.12 21.21 17.76
N ASP A 572 -18.93 21.69 18.97
CA ASP A 572 -18.16 22.91 19.21
C ASP A 572 -16.73 22.73 18.65
N GLN A 573 -16.28 23.64 17.78
CA GLN A 573 -14.94 23.53 17.17
C GLN A 573 -13.83 23.39 18.22
N ARG A 574 -14.03 23.89 19.47
CA ARG A 574 -13.06 23.78 20.56
C ARG A 574 -12.94 22.38 21.15
N GLU A 575 -13.88 21.47 20.84
CA GLU A 575 -13.82 20.05 21.24
C GLU A 575 -13.05 19.20 20.21
N ILE A 576 -12.69 19.77 19.04
CA ILE A 576 -12.06 19.04 17.96
C ILE A 576 -10.57 19.30 17.92
N VAL A 577 -9.82 18.33 18.45
CA VAL A 577 -8.35 18.31 18.41
C VAL A 577 -7.86 17.28 17.41
N ASP A 578 -6.64 17.49 16.88
CA ASP A 578 -6.04 16.71 15.83
C ASP A 578 -4.52 16.62 16.11
N GLN A 579 -3.94 15.43 16.02
CA GLN A 579 -2.50 15.22 16.21
C GLN A 579 -1.65 15.94 15.14
N SER A 580 -2.23 16.32 14.01
CA SER A 580 -1.52 16.99 12.91
C SER A 580 -0.84 18.32 13.32
N PHE A 581 -1.18 18.92 14.47
CA PHE A 581 -0.45 20.09 14.98
C PHE A 581 1.05 19.83 15.16
N LEU A 582 1.48 18.56 15.27
CA LEU A 582 2.87 18.14 15.39
C LEU A 582 3.71 18.53 14.15
N GLU A 583 3.07 18.81 13.01
CA GLU A 583 3.73 19.38 11.82
C GLU A 583 4.40 20.73 12.14
N LEU A 584 3.91 21.49 13.11
CA LEU A 584 4.58 22.71 13.61
C LEU A 584 6.00 22.41 14.11
N VAL A 585 6.20 21.24 14.70
CA VAL A 585 7.50 20.78 15.19
C VAL A 585 8.29 20.11 14.07
N ARG A 586 7.68 19.19 13.34
CA ARG A 586 8.31 18.43 12.25
C ARG A 586 8.95 19.35 11.20
N LEU A 587 8.26 20.44 10.85
CA LEU A 587 8.73 21.40 9.86
C LEU A 587 9.54 22.58 10.46
N GLY A 588 9.88 22.55 11.75
CA GLY A 588 10.77 23.53 12.38
C GLY A 588 10.13 24.90 12.63
N VAL A 589 8.80 25.01 12.70
CA VAL A 589 8.05 26.25 12.96
C VAL A 589 7.92 26.53 14.46
N ARG A 590 7.84 25.48 15.28
CA ARG A 590 7.82 25.56 16.74
C ARG A 590 8.82 24.59 17.37
N SER A 591 9.34 24.98 18.54
CA SER A 591 10.17 24.10 19.37
C SER A 591 9.35 22.90 19.86
N PRO A 592 9.91 21.68 19.92
CA PRO A 592 9.22 20.55 20.56
C PRO A 592 8.90 20.77 22.04
N ASN A 593 9.60 21.69 22.70
CA ASN A 593 9.39 22.05 24.09
C ASN A 593 8.59 23.36 24.28
N ASP A 594 7.95 23.88 23.22
CA ASP A 594 7.07 25.03 23.33
C ASP A 594 5.90 24.69 24.26
N PRO A 595 5.60 25.53 25.28
CA PRO A 595 4.53 25.24 26.23
C PRO A 595 3.16 24.99 25.58
N ARG A 596 2.90 25.61 24.44
CA ARG A 596 1.65 25.44 23.68
C ARG A 596 1.59 24.06 22.99
N ILE A 597 2.72 23.59 22.46
CA ILE A 597 2.86 22.23 21.92
C ILE A 597 2.63 21.21 23.03
N LEU A 598 3.30 21.38 24.20
CA LEU A 598 3.16 20.49 25.34
C LEU A 598 1.72 20.43 25.88
N ALA A 599 1.06 21.59 26.00
CA ALA A 599 -0.31 21.66 26.47
C ALA A 599 -1.29 21.01 25.48
N THR A 600 -1.04 21.14 24.17
CA THR A 600 -1.85 20.47 23.14
C THR A 600 -1.62 18.97 23.15
N LEU A 601 -0.37 18.52 23.36
CA LEU A 601 -0.05 17.10 23.46
C LEU A 601 -0.78 16.44 24.64
N GLU A 602 -0.80 17.07 25.82
CA GLU A 602 -1.63 16.58 26.95
C GLU A 602 -3.09 16.36 26.57
N VAL A 603 -3.66 17.25 25.74
CA VAL A 603 -5.05 17.16 25.31
C VAL A 603 -5.24 16.07 24.26
N THR A 604 -4.38 16.02 23.25
CA THR A 604 -4.48 15.03 22.17
C THR A 604 -4.24 13.62 22.68
N ASP A 605 -3.26 13.40 23.55
CA ASP A 605 -3.00 12.08 24.15
C ASP A 605 -4.21 11.62 25.00
N ALA A 606 -4.78 12.53 25.79
CA ALA A 606 -5.97 12.21 26.59
C ALA A 606 -7.23 11.93 25.73
N THR A 607 -7.30 12.45 24.50
CA THR A 607 -8.51 12.41 23.66
C THR A 607 -8.41 11.41 22.52
N LEU A 608 -7.24 11.29 21.89
CA LEU A 608 -7.04 10.55 20.64
C LEU A 608 -6.22 9.26 20.80
N GLU A 609 -5.51 9.10 21.93
CA GLU A 609 -4.76 7.87 22.16
C GLU A 609 -5.70 6.70 22.45
N ALA A 610 -5.51 5.61 21.74
CA ALA A 610 -6.23 4.35 21.91
C ALA A 610 -5.29 3.26 22.40
N LYS A 611 -5.67 2.56 23.46
CA LYS A 611 -4.88 1.45 24.02
C LYS A 611 -5.13 0.17 23.25
N MET A 612 -4.07 -0.41 22.71
CA MET A 612 -4.12 -1.70 22.03
C MET A 612 -3.22 -2.73 22.74
N PRO A 613 -3.43 -4.04 22.51
CA PRO A 613 -2.65 -5.09 23.20
C PRO A 613 -1.13 -5.00 23.01
N LYS A 614 -0.67 -4.38 21.91
CA LYS A 614 0.75 -4.30 21.55
C LYS A 614 1.36 -2.89 21.68
N GLY A 615 0.59 -1.92 22.08
CA GLY A 615 1.01 -0.54 22.28
C GLY A 615 -0.03 0.47 21.86
N ASP A 616 0.22 1.72 22.14
CA ASP A 616 -0.72 2.81 21.96
C ASP A 616 -0.74 3.28 20.50
N VAL A 617 -1.92 3.68 20.03
CA VAL A 617 -2.20 4.15 18.67
C VAL A 617 -3.07 5.40 18.74
N TYR A 618 -3.27 6.07 17.60
CA TYR A 618 -3.96 7.36 17.59
C TYR A 618 -5.06 7.39 16.54
N TYR A 619 -6.21 8.01 16.92
CA TYR A 619 -7.23 8.46 15.98
C TYR A 619 -6.74 9.73 15.26
N ARG A 620 -7.25 10.03 14.07
CA ARG A 620 -6.91 11.25 13.33
C ARG A 620 -7.24 12.51 14.13
N TYR A 621 -8.50 12.61 14.58
CA TYR A 621 -9.04 13.75 15.31
C TYR A 621 -10.30 13.34 16.11
N SER A 622 -10.75 14.25 16.99
CA SER A 622 -11.93 14.01 17.84
C SER A 622 -13.19 13.81 16.99
N HIS A 623 -13.98 12.79 17.33
CA HIS A 623 -15.24 12.45 16.66
C HIS A 623 -15.10 12.07 15.17
N ASP A 624 -13.94 11.58 14.76
CA ASP A 624 -13.72 11.10 13.39
C ASP A 624 -14.80 10.09 12.98
N GLY A 625 -15.45 10.34 11.83
CA GLY A 625 -16.51 9.50 11.28
C GLY A 625 -16.05 8.55 10.17
N TYR A 626 -14.77 8.58 9.80
CA TYR A 626 -14.25 7.85 8.65
C TYR A 626 -13.63 6.51 9.06
N GLY A 627 -14.39 5.44 8.94
CA GLY A 627 -13.96 4.07 9.21
C GLY A 627 -15.10 3.09 9.33
N GLU A 628 -14.77 1.82 9.48
CA GLU A 628 -15.70 0.69 9.67
C GLU A 628 -15.87 0.42 11.16
N ALA A 629 -17.12 0.20 11.63
CA ALA A 629 -17.37 -0.24 12.99
C ALA A 629 -16.95 -1.71 13.20
N LYS A 630 -17.11 -2.53 12.16
CA LYS A 630 -16.60 -3.91 12.05
C LYS A 630 -16.29 -4.20 10.59
N LEU A 631 -15.49 -5.23 10.36
CA LEU A 631 -15.09 -5.64 9.02
C LEU A 631 -16.30 -5.91 8.12
N GLY A 632 -16.38 -5.16 7.01
CA GLY A 632 -17.46 -5.25 6.03
C GLY A 632 -18.58 -4.24 6.20
N ASP A 633 -18.55 -3.39 7.23
CA ASP A 633 -19.50 -2.28 7.36
C ASP A 633 -19.16 -1.16 6.36
N ALA A 634 -20.15 -0.34 6.03
CA ALA A 634 -19.90 0.90 5.32
C ALA A 634 -19.19 1.90 6.25
N PRO A 635 -18.21 2.70 5.75
CA PRO A 635 -17.52 3.70 6.54
C PRO A 635 -18.45 4.87 6.84
N ALA A 636 -19.04 4.89 8.02
CA ALA A 636 -19.96 5.96 8.44
C ALA A 636 -20.03 6.11 9.95
N GLY A 637 -19.68 7.31 10.44
CA GLY A 637 -19.84 7.72 11.84
C GLY A 637 -18.94 7.02 12.85
N HIS A 638 -17.89 6.30 12.40
CA HIS A 638 -16.95 5.61 13.26
C HIS A 638 -15.53 5.66 12.72
N GLY A 639 -14.67 6.41 13.39
CA GLY A 639 -13.24 6.46 13.07
C GLY A 639 -12.48 5.30 13.71
N ASN A 640 -11.39 4.88 13.06
CA ASN A 640 -10.45 3.90 13.60
C ASN A 640 -9.04 4.50 13.74
N PRO A 641 -8.16 3.93 14.58
CA PRO A 641 -6.77 4.37 14.68
C PRO A 641 -5.98 4.14 13.39
N TRP A 642 -5.00 5.02 13.14
CA TRP A 642 -4.17 5.00 11.95
C TRP A 642 -2.71 4.67 12.29
N PRO A 643 -2.11 3.62 11.70
CA PRO A 643 -0.71 3.26 11.94
C PRO A 643 0.28 4.40 11.64
N LEU A 644 0.03 5.22 10.61
CA LEU A 644 0.92 6.33 10.26
C LEU A 644 1.09 7.35 11.39
N LEU A 645 0.05 7.57 12.21
CA LEU A 645 0.08 8.56 13.31
C LEU A 645 1.02 8.15 14.44
N ILE A 646 1.31 6.84 14.59
CA ILE A 646 2.35 6.36 15.50
C ILE A 646 3.72 6.85 15.02
N GLY A 647 3.98 6.75 13.70
CA GLY A 647 5.20 7.24 13.08
C GLY A 647 5.40 8.74 13.32
N GLU A 648 4.38 9.55 13.04
CA GLU A 648 4.41 11.01 13.25
C GLU A 648 4.62 11.38 14.73
N HIS A 649 3.88 10.75 15.65
CA HIS A 649 4.04 10.96 17.09
C HIS A 649 5.45 10.59 17.55
N SER A 650 5.97 9.47 17.08
CA SER A 650 7.30 8.98 17.45
C SER A 650 8.42 9.88 16.92
N VAL A 651 8.27 10.48 15.74
CA VAL A 651 9.21 11.48 15.20
C VAL A 651 9.23 12.72 16.09
N TYR A 652 8.06 13.15 16.61
CA TYR A 652 7.98 14.23 17.59
C TYR A 652 8.71 13.88 18.91
N GLU A 653 8.54 12.68 19.45
CA GLU A 653 9.25 12.25 20.66
C GLU A 653 10.76 12.26 20.49
N VAL A 654 11.26 11.86 19.32
CA VAL A 654 12.68 11.99 18.97
C VAL A 654 13.12 13.46 19.02
N ALA A 655 12.32 14.38 18.45
CA ALA A 655 12.60 15.81 18.48
C ALA A 655 12.68 16.37 19.91
N GLN A 656 11.84 15.86 20.80
CA GLN A 656 11.76 16.29 22.20
C GLN A 656 12.87 15.67 23.07
N SER A 657 13.58 14.65 22.59
CA SER A 657 14.56 13.88 23.38
C SER A 657 13.95 13.27 24.65
N ARG A 658 12.67 12.92 24.65
CA ARG A 658 12.00 12.28 25.79
C ARG A 658 12.55 10.86 25.97
N SER A 659 12.86 10.52 27.22
CA SER A 659 13.44 9.22 27.58
C SER A 659 12.45 8.26 28.25
N GLU A 660 11.17 8.62 28.42
CA GLU A 660 10.19 7.78 29.10
C GLU A 660 9.86 6.50 28.31
N HIS A 661 9.84 6.61 26.97
CA HIS A 661 9.91 5.45 26.09
C HIS A 661 11.03 5.70 25.09
N PRO A 662 12.03 4.80 24.98
CA PRO A 662 12.98 4.94 23.88
C PRO A 662 12.19 4.89 22.58
N ALA A 663 12.40 5.89 21.70
CA ALA A 663 11.70 5.98 20.42
C ALA A 663 11.67 4.63 19.64
N SER A 664 12.70 3.80 19.81
CA SER A 664 12.75 2.44 19.26
C SER A 664 11.62 1.50 19.76
N TRP A 665 10.89 1.85 20.82
CA TRP A 665 9.78 1.04 21.32
C TRP A 665 8.58 1.04 20.34
N TYR A 666 8.35 2.15 19.65
CA TYR A 666 7.22 2.26 18.71
C TYR A 666 7.41 1.50 17.39
N LEU A 667 8.65 1.19 16.96
CA LEU A 667 8.89 0.39 15.75
C LEU A 667 8.24 -1.02 15.84
N PRO A 668 8.37 -1.78 16.94
CA PRO A 668 7.63 -3.03 17.13
C PRO A 668 6.11 -2.84 17.17
N VAL A 669 5.61 -1.76 17.77
CA VAL A 669 4.16 -1.45 17.80
C VAL A 669 3.63 -1.30 16.39
N MET A 670 4.24 -0.42 15.59
CA MET A 670 3.85 -0.18 14.21
C MET A 670 3.98 -1.45 13.35
N SER A 671 5.09 -2.22 13.50
CA SER A 671 5.27 -3.50 12.81
C SER A 671 4.17 -4.51 13.12
N SER A 672 3.61 -4.46 14.34
CA SER A 672 2.58 -5.40 14.77
C SER A 672 1.20 -5.19 14.13
N MET A 673 1.01 -4.06 13.45
CA MET A 673 -0.22 -3.71 12.74
C MET A 673 -0.18 -4.16 11.28
N ALA A 674 0.99 -4.54 10.76
CA ALA A 674 1.08 -5.14 9.46
C ALA A 674 0.41 -6.51 9.43
N ASN A 675 -0.25 -6.84 8.33
CA ASN A 675 -0.79 -8.18 8.12
C ASN A 675 0.32 -9.22 7.88
N ALA A 676 -0.06 -10.49 7.68
CA ALA A 676 0.88 -11.59 7.49
C ALA A 676 1.82 -11.43 6.28
N GLY A 677 1.46 -10.63 5.28
CA GLY A 677 2.31 -10.32 4.14
C GLY A 677 3.20 -9.09 4.32
N GLY A 678 3.15 -8.46 5.51
CA GLY A 678 3.93 -7.26 5.81
C GLY A 678 3.31 -5.95 5.29
N MET A 679 2.00 -5.94 5.01
CA MET A 679 1.29 -4.76 4.51
C MET A 679 0.73 -3.94 5.66
N LEU A 680 1.15 -2.68 5.80
CA LEU A 680 0.59 -1.72 6.76
C LEU A 680 -0.72 -1.13 6.18
N PRO A 681 -1.83 -1.22 6.92
CA PRO A 681 -3.10 -0.67 6.48
C PRO A 681 -3.21 0.84 6.74
N GLU A 682 -4.23 1.45 6.15
CA GLU A 682 -4.66 2.79 6.50
C GLU A 682 -5.18 2.84 7.94
N GLN A 683 -6.06 1.89 8.30
CA GLN A 683 -6.72 1.85 9.60
C GLN A 683 -6.65 0.45 10.22
N VAL A 684 -6.68 0.39 11.55
CA VAL A 684 -6.73 -0.85 12.32
C VAL A 684 -7.88 -0.81 13.32
N PHE A 685 -8.46 -1.99 13.61
CA PHE A 685 -9.34 -2.15 14.78
C PHE A 685 -8.53 -2.14 16.08
N LEU A 686 -9.19 -1.89 17.21
CA LEU A 686 -8.53 -1.85 18.52
C LEU A 686 -7.91 -3.19 18.99
N ASP A 687 -8.24 -4.30 18.35
CA ASP A 687 -7.57 -5.58 18.57
C ASP A 687 -6.27 -5.75 17.74
N GLY A 688 -5.95 -4.77 16.89
CA GLY A 688 -4.77 -4.76 16.02
C GLY A 688 -5.00 -5.41 14.67
N THR A 689 -6.19 -5.90 14.36
CA THR A 689 -6.51 -6.41 13.03
C THR A 689 -6.76 -5.25 12.05
N GLY A 690 -6.38 -5.44 10.80
CA GLY A 690 -6.67 -4.48 9.74
C GLY A 690 -8.15 -4.41 9.43
N THR A 691 -8.64 -3.20 9.15
CA THR A 691 -9.98 -2.95 8.62
C THR A 691 -10.05 -3.34 7.14
N GLY A 692 -11.18 -3.11 6.47
CA GLY A 692 -11.29 -3.23 5.01
C GLY A 692 -10.67 -2.06 4.24
N SER A 693 -10.07 -1.08 4.93
CA SER A 693 -9.43 0.09 4.34
C SER A 693 -8.25 -0.25 3.44
N ALA A 694 -7.73 0.76 2.71
CA ALA A 694 -6.63 0.58 1.77
C ALA A 694 -5.40 -0.07 2.46
N THR A 695 -4.98 -1.23 1.96
CA THR A 695 -3.83 -1.99 2.45
C THR A 695 -3.08 -2.59 1.26
N PRO A 696 -1.77 -2.29 1.07
CA PRO A 696 -0.95 -1.36 1.87
C PRO A 696 -1.29 0.11 1.63
N LEU A 697 -1.01 0.96 2.62
CA LEU A 697 -1.01 2.41 2.46
C LEU A 697 0.43 2.92 2.37
N ALA A 698 0.75 3.68 1.29
CA ALA A 698 2.09 4.25 1.07
C ALA A 698 2.57 5.08 2.25
N TRP A 699 1.73 5.99 2.74
CA TRP A 699 2.09 6.89 3.83
C TRP A 699 2.43 6.13 5.13
N ALA A 700 1.71 5.06 5.46
CA ALA A 700 2.02 4.24 6.63
C ALA A 700 3.42 3.58 6.53
N HIS A 701 3.74 3.01 5.36
CA HIS A 701 5.07 2.46 5.09
C HIS A 701 6.17 3.53 5.06
N ALA A 702 5.87 4.71 4.52
CA ALA A 702 6.80 5.83 4.50
C ALA A 702 7.14 6.32 5.92
N GLU A 703 6.13 6.50 6.78
CA GLU A 703 6.35 6.91 8.17
C GLU A 703 7.16 5.87 8.97
N TYR A 704 7.00 4.58 8.69
CA TYR A 704 7.85 3.56 9.30
C TYR A 704 9.33 3.76 8.96
N ILE A 705 9.64 4.08 7.70
CA ILE A 705 11.02 4.36 7.25
C ILE A 705 11.53 5.69 7.83
N VAL A 706 10.74 6.78 7.75
CA VAL A 706 11.11 8.10 8.29
C VAL A 706 11.40 8.00 9.78
N PHE A 707 10.53 7.33 10.53
CA PHE A 707 10.73 7.12 11.96
C PHE A 707 11.98 6.27 12.26
N THR A 708 12.28 5.23 11.46
CA THR A 708 13.52 4.46 11.59
C THR A 708 14.76 5.37 11.50
N TYR A 709 14.77 6.31 10.56
CA TYR A 709 15.86 7.28 10.42
C TYR A 709 15.86 8.35 11.52
N ALA A 710 14.69 8.78 12.00
CA ALA A 710 14.61 9.68 13.14
C ALA A 710 15.29 9.08 14.38
N VAL A 711 15.00 7.82 14.70
CA VAL A 711 15.67 7.09 15.80
C VAL A 711 17.18 6.97 15.55
N LYS A 712 17.59 6.61 14.34
CA LYS A 712 19.00 6.43 13.98
C LYS A 712 19.82 7.71 14.11
N GLN A 713 19.25 8.82 13.68
CA GLN A 713 19.91 10.13 13.63
C GLN A 713 19.71 10.95 14.90
N ALA A 714 18.80 10.53 15.79
CA ALA A 714 18.35 11.28 16.97
C ALA A 714 17.87 12.71 16.61
N GLN A 715 17.21 12.85 15.48
CA GLN A 715 16.65 14.12 14.96
C GLN A 715 15.52 13.86 13.98
N VAL A 716 14.74 14.88 13.68
CA VAL A 716 13.70 14.83 12.63
C VAL A 716 14.37 14.85 11.25
N PRO A 717 14.31 13.77 10.47
CA PRO A 717 15.18 13.64 9.29
C PRO A 717 14.75 14.46 8.07
N ASP A 718 13.51 14.95 8.06
CA ASP A 718 12.93 15.76 6.99
C ASP A 718 12.66 17.22 7.40
N MET A 719 13.07 17.63 8.62
CA MET A 719 12.97 19.03 9.09
C MET A 719 13.84 19.95 8.22
N PRO A 720 13.26 20.99 7.61
CA PRO A 720 14.06 21.97 6.87
C PRO A 720 14.90 22.82 7.82
N ALA A 721 16.23 22.66 7.78
CA ALA A 721 17.14 23.36 8.68
C ALA A 721 16.96 24.88 8.61
N VAL A 722 16.74 25.45 7.41
CA VAL A 722 16.54 26.89 7.22
C VAL A 722 15.30 27.42 7.93
N VAL A 723 14.28 26.59 8.15
CA VAL A 723 13.05 26.94 8.91
C VAL A 723 13.35 26.91 10.41
N ALA A 724 13.95 25.83 10.89
CA ALA A 724 14.31 25.67 12.29
C ALA A 724 15.30 26.74 12.76
N GLU A 725 16.31 27.08 11.97
CA GLU A 725 17.25 28.18 12.23
C GLU A 725 16.56 29.55 12.34
N ARG A 726 15.43 29.74 11.64
CA ARG A 726 14.67 30.98 11.68
C ARG A 726 13.76 31.10 12.89
N TYR A 727 13.06 30.04 13.28
CA TYR A 727 11.96 30.10 14.24
C TYR A 727 12.19 29.33 15.55
N VAL A 728 13.05 28.31 15.54
CA VAL A 728 13.39 27.49 16.73
C VAL A 728 14.80 27.87 17.19
N LYS A 729 14.88 28.88 18.08
CA LYS A 729 16.15 29.35 18.68
C LYS A 729 16.28 28.87 20.13
#